data_caad6f4d0c564bb19a054e76be5def8d
#
_entry.id   caad6f4d0c564bb19a054e76be5def8d
#
_cell.length_a   1.000
_cell.length_b   1.000
_cell.length_c   1.000
_cell.angle_alpha   90.00
_cell.angle_beta   90.00
_cell.angle_gamma   90.00
#
_symmetry.space_group_name_H-M   'P 1'
#
loop_
_entity.id
_entity.type
_entity.pdbx_description
1 polymer ?
#
loop_
_entity_poly.entity_id
_entity_poly.type
_entity_poly.pdbx_seq_one_letter_code
_entity_poly.pdbx_strand_id
1 'polypeptide(L)'
;PNANESWKYTVVFNCVYGWHYAQIPSLGIWRSVKLESQAPVEIEAPFVSTRSLQGDMRLAVTLKKINAPLKGKLQIRVVPKNFEGAPQFFEHEINSSKKTEQFSFDFKIDAPRLWWPNDMGEQSLYDMTVAFIPRNGARPDVEKTSFGIRTIDMAPFPGGEREDRYNWTFVINGKPMFVKGTGWCTMDALMDFSLEKYDRLLSIAKSQHIQMMRAWGGGLPETDDFYELCDKYGIMVIQEWPTAWNSHNTQPFDMLQETVVRNMKRIRNHPSLVMWGAGNESDKPFGPAIDMMGRLSLELDGSRPFHRGEAWGGSDHNYNCWWDDAHLNHNLNMTSPFWGEFGIASLPHIESVRRYLAEEKDRWPSRPGDHFRHHTPIFGTMGEFGKLSQYSGYFMPDTTLGEFITGSQLAQVVGVRHTLERARTLWPETTGALYYKMNDNYPGVSWSSVDYYGAIKPVHYFVQKSFAPLTGVLLFDRTNLSSQEVSLPLYLLDDCRRLNGKDYTVSVTVYNDRLDTVVCREFNGHSELETVKNLGNLDLNRAQTKSTMLFFVVDVCSEGKRLSRNYYFTNYEVRRGVIMSMPCTEITMKRDGRQITVTNVGKLPAIGVYVESPGYAHEFIASKNYLWLDPGESQIIEVNVDYPVCVKGWNIN
;
A
#
# COMPACT_ATOMS: atom_id res chain seq x y z
N PRO A 1 -33.23 8.55 -4.22
CA PRO A 1 -32.47 7.39 -3.75
C PRO A 1 -31.89 7.69 -2.38
N ASN A 2 -31.91 6.72 -1.49
CA ASN A 2 -31.27 6.85 -0.20
C ASN A 2 -29.79 7.15 -0.44
N ALA A 3 -29.21 8.12 0.24
CA ALA A 3 -27.80 8.50 0.05
C ALA A 3 -26.85 7.28 0.15
N ASN A 4 -27.19 6.31 0.99
CA ASN A 4 -26.45 5.07 1.19
C ASN A 4 -26.47 4.11 -0.01
N GLU A 5 -27.29 4.34 -1.03
CA GLU A 5 -27.37 3.49 -2.22
C GLU A 5 -27.10 4.24 -3.52
N SER A 6 -26.70 5.51 -3.42
CA SER A 6 -26.46 6.35 -4.62
C SER A 6 -25.38 5.78 -5.54
N TRP A 7 -24.40 5.06 -5.00
CA TRP A 7 -23.33 4.39 -5.75
C TRP A 7 -23.87 3.38 -6.81
N LYS A 8 -25.07 2.85 -6.61
CA LYS A 8 -25.70 1.95 -7.59
C LYS A 8 -26.15 2.66 -8.87
N TYR A 9 -26.33 3.98 -8.82
CA TYR A 9 -26.96 4.75 -9.90
C TYR A 9 -26.15 5.94 -10.40
N THR A 10 -24.97 6.17 -9.86
CA THR A 10 -24.09 7.28 -10.23
C THR A 10 -22.68 6.80 -10.48
N VAL A 11 -21.91 7.54 -11.28
CA VAL A 11 -20.54 7.19 -11.68
C VAL A 11 -19.53 8.05 -10.91
N VAL A 12 -19.76 8.23 -9.63
CA VAL A 12 -18.86 8.93 -8.72
C VAL A 12 -18.54 8.05 -7.51
N PHE A 13 -17.48 8.37 -6.79
CA PHE A 13 -16.99 7.59 -5.66
C PHE A 13 -17.87 7.59 -4.41
N ASN A 14 -19.16 7.68 -4.57
CA ASN A 14 -20.10 7.79 -3.46
C ASN A 14 -20.28 6.53 -2.62
N CYS A 15 -19.62 5.41 -2.96
CA CYS A 15 -19.54 4.25 -2.08
C CYS A 15 -18.99 4.62 -0.70
N VAL A 16 -18.07 5.57 -0.62
CA VAL A 16 -17.51 6.03 0.65
C VAL A 16 -18.55 6.59 1.61
N TYR A 17 -19.65 7.14 1.10
CA TYR A 17 -20.71 7.68 1.96
C TYR A 17 -21.52 6.59 2.66
N GLY A 18 -21.61 5.40 2.09
CA GLY A 18 -22.23 4.26 2.74
C GLY A 18 -21.23 3.37 3.47
N TRP A 19 -20.01 3.25 2.94
CA TRP A 19 -19.00 2.34 3.47
C TRP A 19 -18.20 2.92 4.65
N HIS A 20 -17.94 4.22 4.69
CA HIS A 20 -17.13 4.88 5.73
C HIS A 20 -17.89 5.89 6.57
N TYR A 21 -19.21 5.78 6.63
CA TYR A 21 -20.11 6.65 7.42
C TYR A 21 -20.10 8.15 7.08
N ALA A 22 -19.51 8.55 5.99
CA ALA A 22 -19.67 9.91 5.50
C ALA A 22 -21.12 10.06 4.97
N GLN A 23 -22.02 10.57 5.79
CA GLN A 23 -23.45 10.59 5.48
C GLN A 23 -23.88 11.76 4.58
N ILE A 24 -23.05 12.77 4.42
CA ILE A 24 -23.35 13.94 3.62
C ILE A 24 -22.52 13.88 2.33
N PRO A 25 -23.16 13.53 1.18
CA PRO A 25 -22.46 13.53 -0.09
C PRO A 25 -22.08 14.94 -0.51
N SER A 26 -20.83 15.15 -0.89
CA SER A 26 -20.39 16.41 -1.51
C SER A 26 -20.98 16.52 -2.91
N LEU A 27 -21.54 17.68 -3.23
CA LEU A 27 -22.12 17.99 -4.53
C LEU A 27 -21.48 19.27 -5.08
N GLY A 28 -21.17 19.25 -6.37
CA GLY A 28 -20.66 20.43 -7.07
C GLY A 28 -19.38 20.18 -7.86
N ILE A 29 -18.80 21.29 -8.33
CA ILE A 29 -17.52 21.28 -9.05
C ILE A 29 -16.41 21.32 -8.00
N TRP A 30 -15.69 20.22 -7.85
CA TRP A 30 -14.65 20.06 -6.82
C TRP A 30 -13.21 20.12 -7.37
N ARG A 31 -13.04 20.02 -8.70
CA ARG A 31 -11.76 20.25 -9.37
C ARG A 31 -11.64 21.70 -9.85
N SER A 32 -10.41 22.13 -10.11
CA SER A 32 -10.16 23.45 -10.70
C SER A 32 -10.88 23.65 -12.03
N VAL A 33 -11.33 24.86 -12.28
CA VAL A 33 -11.91 25.29 -13.56
C VAL A 33 -10.89 26.16 -14.27
N LYS A 34 -10.57 25.82 -15.51
CA LYS A 34 -9.66 26.58 -16.38
C LYS A 34 -10.44 27.22 -17.52
N LEU A 35 -10.07 28.44 -17.85
CA LEU A 35 -10.45 29.10 -19.08
C LEU A 35 -9.24 29.14 -20.02
N GLU A 36 -9.31 28.46 -21.13
CA GLU A 36 -8.21 28.34 -22.10
C GLU A 36 -8.63 28.91 -23.44
N SER A 37 -7.68 29.59 -24.09
CA SER A 37 -7.84 30.06 -25.45
C SER A 37 -7.44 28.97 -26.43
N GLN A 38 -8.42 28.48 -27.20
CA GLN A 38 -8.20 27.39 -28.14
C GLN A 38 -7.28 27.78 -29.28
N ALA A 39 -6.33 26.93 -29.61
CA ALA A 39 -5.44 27.10 -30.75
C ALA A 39 -6.17 26.75 -32.08
N PRO A 40 -5.71 27.26 -33.25
CA PRO A 40 -6.27 26.95 -34.56
C PRO A 40 -6.24 25.48 -34.95
N VAL A 41 -5.28 24.75 -34.40
CA VAL A 41 -5.23 23.26 -34.39
C VAL A 41 -5.00 22.84 -32.96
N GLU A 42 -5.79 21.93 -32.46
CA GLU A 42 -5.75 21.42 -31.10
C GLU A 42 -5.03 20.07 -31.05
N ILE A 43 -4.10 19.94 -30.11
CA ILE A 43 -3.45 18.68 -29.75
C ILE A 43 -4.29 18.01 -28.66
N GLU A 44 -4.82 16.81 -28.90
CA GLU A 44 -5.55 16.05 -27.88
C GLU A 44 -4.69 14.94 -27.30
N ALA A 45 -4.57 14.92 -25.97
CA ALA A 45 -4.11 13.82 -25.13
C ALA A 45 -2.91 13.02 -25.71
N PRO A 46 -1.73 13.62 -25.87
CA PRO A 46 -0.55 12.89 -26.35
C PRO A 46 -0.26 11.70 -25.44
N PHE A 47 0.02 10.54 -26.05
CA PHE A 47 0.28 9.29 -25.35
C PHE A 47 1.64 8.72 -25.72
N VAL A 48 2.49 8.53 -24.72
CA VAL A 48 3.83 7.98 -24.87
C VAL A 48 3.87 6.56 -24.35
N SER A 49 4.27 5.61 -25.18
CA SER A 49 4.43 4.22 -24.79
C SER A 49 5.86 3.73 -25.02
N THR A 50 6.38 2.96 -24.05
CA THR A 50 7.67 2.27 -24.16
C THR A 50 7.52 1.06 -25.06
N ARG A 51 8.41 0.94 -26.06
CA ARG A 51 8.47 -0.19 -26.99
C ARG A 51 9.61 -1.14 -26.64
N SER A 52 10.70 -0.59 -26.09
CA SER A 52 11.82 -1.37 -25.59
C SER A 52 12.54 -0.66 -24.43
N LEU A 53 13.26 -1.43 -23.62
CA LEU A 53 14.12 -0.87 -22.54
C LEU A 53 15.38 -0.17 -23.08
N GLN A 54 15.63 -0.28 -24.40
CA GLN A 54 16.73 0.40 -25.11
C GLN A 54 16.33 1.81 -25.57
N GLY A 55 15.16 2.31 -25.12
CA GLY A 55 14.71 3.67 -25.41
C GLY A 55 13.85 3.83 -26.65
N ASP A 56 13.42 2.73 -27.29
CA ASP A 56 12.46 2.82 -28.39
C ASP A 56 11.08 3.17 -27.84
N MET A 57 10.54 4.29 -28.31
CA MET A 57 9.31 4.91 -27.82
C MET A 57 8.33 5.13 -28.95
N ARG A 58 7.05 5.19 -28.62
CA ARG A 58 6.00 5.63 -29.56
C ARG A 58 5.18 6.75 -28.95
N LEU A 59 5.01 7.84 -29.69
CA LEU A 59 4.04 8.90 -29.42
C LEU A 59 2.80 8.69 -30.28
N ALA A 60 1.64 8.59 -29.68
CA ALA A 60 0.34 8.72 -30.35
C ALA A 60 -0.26 10.10 -30.00
N VAL A 61 -0.70 10.84 -31.00
CA VAL A 61 -1.28 12.17 -30.81
C VAL A 61 -2.45 12.38 -31.78
N THR A 62 -3.55 12.94 -31.28
CA THR A 62 -4.67 13.35 -32.12
C THR A 62 -4.59 14.84 -32.37
N LEU A 63 -4.61 15.24 -33.63
CA LEU A 63 -4.72 16.63 -34.07
C LEU A 63 -6.13 16.91 -34.59
N LYS A 64 -6.70 18.01 -34.09
CA LYS A 64 -8.05 18.44 -34.45
C LYS A 64 -8.02 19.83 -35.04
N LYS A 65 -8.56 19.93 -36.24
CA LYS A 65 -8.74 21.20 -36.95
C LYS A 65 -9.86 22.00 -36.29
N ILE A 66 -9.54 23.20 -35.83
CA ILE A 66 -10.51 24.17 -35.35
C ILE A 66 -10.77 25.20 -36.46
N ASN A 67 -9.78 26.00 -36.83
CA ASN A 67 -9.89 27.04 -37.85
C ASN A 67 -8.65 27.16 -38.75
N ALA A 68 -7.69 26.23 -38.66
CA ALA A 68 -6.56 26.13 -39.54
C ALA A 68 -6.35 24.68 -40.03
N PRO A 69 -5.81 24.46 -41.24
CA PRO A 69 -5.61 23.11 -41.77
C PRO A 69 -4.54 22.35 -40.99
N LEU A 70 -4.63 21.01 -40.96
CA LEU A 70 -3.61 20.13 -40.33
C LEU A 70 -2.37 20.06 -41.27
N LYS A 71 -1.72 21.20 -41.49
CA LYS A 71 -0.49 21.34 -42.30
C LYS A 71 0.53 22.11 -41.52
N GLY A 72 1.65 21.46 -41.18
CA GLY A 72 2.70 22.06 -40.35
C GLY A 72 3.67 21.05 -39.83
N LYS A 73 4.32 21.38 -38.74
CA LYS A 73 5.31 20.53 -38.07
C LYS A 73 4.86 20.17 -36.66
N LEU A 74 5.01 18.90 -36.32
CA LEU A 74 4.93 18.43 -34.96
C LEU A 74 6.35 18.37 -34.38
N GLN A 75 6.62 19.18 -33.37
CA GLN A 75 7.89 19.18 -32.64
C GLN A 75 7.73 18.52 -31.31
N ILE A 76 8.66 17.64 -30.97
CA ILE A 76 8.70 16.88 -29.72
C ILE A 76 10.01 17.21 -29.03
N ARG A 77 9.93 17.69 -27.79
CA ARG A 77 11.08 17.93 -26.92
C ARG A 77 10.96 17.05 -25.70
N VAL A 78 11.97 16.21 -25.44
CA VAL A 78 12.07 15.34 -24.26
C VAL A 78 13.24 15.79 -23.40
N VAL A 79 13.00 15.98 -22.10
CA VAL A 79 14.04 16.35 -21.12
C VAL A 79 13.96 15.45 -19.88
N PRO A 80 15.08 15.09 -19.27
CA PRO A 80 15.07 14.49 -17.94
C PRO A 80 14.36 15.39 -16.94
N LYS A 81 13.46 14.81 -16.08
CA LYS A 81 12.71 15.57 -15.08
C LYS A 81 13.43 15.62 -13.73
N ASN A 82 14.01 14.49 -13.31
CA ASN A 82 14.57 14.32 -11.96
C ASN A 82 15.98 13.71 -11.94
N PHE A 83 16.66 13.76 -13.08
CA PHE A 83 18.07 13.37 -13.22
C PHE A 83 18.76 14.24 -14.27
N GLU A 84 20.08 14.25 -14.28
CA GLU A 84 20.85 15.04 -15.25
C GLU A 84 20.92 14.37 -16.61
N GLY A 85 20.77 15.16 -17.69
CA GLY A 85 20.87 14.72 -19.07
C GLY A 85 20.51 15.82 -20.05
N ALA A 86 20.91 15.66 -21.30
CA ALA A 86 20.63 16.62 -22.36
C ALA A 86 19.21 16.50 -22.91
N PRO A 87 18.57 17.61 -23.32
CA PRO A 87 17.33 17.59 -24.06
C PRO A 87 17.48 16.87 -25.41
N GLN A 88 16.46 16.13 -25.81
CA GLN A 88 16.39 15.48 -27.14
C GLN A 88 15.20 16.04 -27.91
N PHE A 89 15.36 16.18 -29.22
CA PHE A 89 14.40 16.85 -30.11
C PHE A 89 14.07 15.96 -31.30
N PHE A 90 12.78 15.89 -31.62
CA PHE A 90 12.27 15.14 -32.77
C PHE A 90 11.28 16.04 -33.53
N GLU A 91 11.18 15.87 -34.84
CA GLU A 91 10.30 16.68 -35.70
C GLU A 91 9.65 15.81 -36.77
N HIS A 92 8.37 16.02 -37.04
CA HIS A 92 7.61 15.33 -38.08
C HIS A 92 6.75 16.30 -38.86
N GLU A 93 6.79 16.18 -40.20
CA GLU A 93 5.90 16.95 -41.07
C GLU A 93 4.49 16.37 -41.06
N ILE A 94 3.53 17.25 -40.88
CA ILE A 94 2.09 16.92 -40.90
C ILE A 94 1.43 17.56 -42.12
N ASN A 95 0.71 16.74 -42.87
CA ASN A 95 -0.08 17.20 -44.02
C ASN A 95 -1.33 16.35 -44.16
N SER A 96 -2.45 16.84 -43.62
CA SER A 96 -3.74 16.15 -43.69
C SER A 96 -4.88 17.08 -44.08
N SER A 97 -5.83 16.54 -44.80
CA SER A 97 -7.09 17.20 -45.16
C SER A 97 -8.23 16.89 -44.20
N LYS A 98 -8.07 15.95 -43.27
CA LYS A 98 -9.09 15.54 -42.34
C LYS A 98 -9.38 16.63 -41.31
N LYS A 99 -10.57 16.56 -40.69
CA LYS A 99 -10.95 17.44 -39.59
C LYS A 99 -10.26 17.03 -38.29
N THR A 100 -10.13 15.72 -38.06
CA THR A 100 -9.46 15.10 -36.92
C THR A 100 -8.68 13.90 -37.41
N GLU A 101 -7.45 13.75 -36.99
CA GLU A 101 -6.63 12.59 -37.33
C GLU A 101 -5.68 12.25 -36.22
N GLN A 102 -5.54 10.96 -35.95
CA GLN A 102 -4.54 10.41 -35.05
C GLN A 102 -3.27 10.06 -35.82
N PHE A 103 -2.15 10.48 -35.29
CA PHE A 103 -0.82 10.18 -35.79
C PHE A 103 -0.06 9.35 -34.76
N SER A 104 0.86 8.51 -35.26
CA SER A 104 1.76 7.72 -34.43
C SER A 104 3.19 7.86 -34.95
N PHE A 105 4.12 8.19 -34.06
CA PHE A 105 5.51 8.41 -34.38
C PHE A 105 6.40 7.56 -33.49
N ASP A 106 7.30 6.81 -34.11
CA ASP A 106 8.34 6.10 -33.36
C ASP A 106 9.58 7.02 -33.27
N PHE A 107 10.18 7.04 -32.08
CA PHE A 107 11.38 7.80 -31.79
C PHE A 107 12.25 7.04 -30.80
N LYS A 108 13.52 7.41 -30.66
CA LYS A 108 14.45 6.75 -29.75
C LYS A 108 15.07 7.73 -28.78
N ILE A 109 15.02 7.42 -27.52
CA ILE A 109 15.72 8.14 -26.46
C ILE A 109 17.10 7.53 -26.29
N ASP A 110 18.14 8.33 -26.46
CA ASP A 110 19.52 7.92 -26.27
C ASP A 110 19.85 7.81 -24.78
N ALA A 111 20.61 6.78 -24.42
CA ALA A 111 21.01 6.49 -23.04
C ALA A 111 19.82 6.52 -22.04
N PRO A 112 18.76 5.71 -22.26
CA PRO A 112 17.55 5.76 -21.48
C PRO A 112 17.80 5.35 -20.01
N ARG A 113 17.22 6.11 -19.05
CA ARG A 113 17.12 5.69 -17.68
C ARG A 113 15.72 5.16 -17.41
N LEU A 114 15.67 3.98 -16.75
CA LEU A 114 14.41 3.28 -16.51
C LEU A 114 13.74 3.75 -15.22
N TRP A 115 12.42 3.72 -15.23
CA TRP A 115 11.62 3.84 -14.02
C TRP A 115 11.46 2.46 -13.37
N TRP A 116 11.63 2.40 -12.05
CA TRP A 116 11.50 1.19 -11.26
C TRP A 116 10.55 1.38 -10.07
N PRO A 117 9.85 0.33 -9.62
CA PRO A 117 9.14 0.35 -8.35
C PRO A 117 10.07 0.57 -7.15
N ASN A 118 9.50 1.03 -6.05
CA ASN A 118 10.19 1.17 -4.77
C ASN A 118 10.99 -0.08 -4.42
N ASP A 119 12.18 0.07 -3.85
CA ASP A 119 13.18 -0.97 -3.53
C ASP A 119 13.82 -1.69 -4.75
N MET A 120 13.39 -1.45 -5.97
CA MET A 120 13.91 -2.16 -7.14
C MET A 120 14.88 -1.34 -8.02
N GLY A 121 14.91 -0.03 -7.88
CA GLY A 121 15.78 0.88 -8.62
C GLY A 121 15.30 2.32 -8.55
N GLU A 122 15.88 3.16 -9.43
CA GLU A 122 15.59 4.59 -9.49
C GLU A 122 14.25 4.87 -10.19
N GLN A 123 13.58 5.94 -9.77
CA GLN A 123 12.34 6.42 -10.37
C GLN A 123 12.65 7.52 -11.40
N SER A 124 13.34 7.16 -12.49
CA SER A 124 13.73 8.13 -13.53
C SER A 124 12.54 8.58 -14.37
N LEU A 125 12.30 9.88 -14.42
CA LEU A 125 11.18 10.51 -15.11
C LEU A 125 11.66 11.49 -16.19
N TYR A 126 10.84 11.66 -17.22
CA TYR A 126 11.05 12.57 -18.33
C TYR A 126 9.85 13.50 -18.48
N ASP A 127 10.10 14.75 -18.85
CA ASP A 127 9.09 15.69 -19.32
C ASP A 127 9.13 15.75 -20.85
N MET A 128 7.96 15.65 -21.49
CA MET A 128 7.76 15.81 -22.90
C MET A 128 6.92 17.05 -23.20
N THR A 129 7.38 17.85 -24.15
CA THR A 129 6.60 18.92 -24.75
C THR A 129 6.31 18.57 -26.19
N VAL A 130 5.04 18.55 -26.57
CA VAL A 130 4.58 18.33 -27.95
C VAL A 130 4.00 19.63 -28.47
N ALA A 131 4.53 20.17 -29.54
CA ALA A 131 4.06 21.43 -30.14
C ALA A 131 3.68 21.20 -31.61
N PHE A 132 2.48 21.63 -32.02
CA PHE A 132 2.11 21.70 -33.43
C PHE A 132 2.25 23.12 -33.96
N ILE A 133 3.10 23.30 -34.94
CA ILE A 133 3.41 24.59 -35.57
C ILE A 133 2.76 24.65 -36.96
N PRO A 134 1.64 25.39 -37.13
CA PRO A 134 0.97 25.50 -38.42
C PRO A 134 1.84 26.18 -39.46
N ARG A 135 1.83 25.67 -40.71
CA ARG A 135 2.61 26.22 -41.82
C ARG A 135 2.21 27.64 -42.24
N ASN A 136 0.96 28.01 -41.96
CA ASN A 136 0.45 29.35 -42.31
C ASN A 136 0.78 30.44 -41.28
N GLY A 137 1.64 30.16 -40.29
CA GLY A 137 2.03 31.11 -39.22
C GLY A 137 0.99 31.34 -38.17
N ALA A 138 -0.10 30.55 -38.13
CA ALA A 138 -1.06 30.61 -37.03
C ALA A 138 -0.41 30.19 -35.69
N ARG A 139 -1.05 30.58 -34.58
CA ARG A 139 -0.55 30.28 -33.23
C ARG A 139 -0.35 28.77 -33.04
N PRO A 140 0.83 28.33 -32.57
CA PRO A 140 1.06 26.95 -32.19
C PRO A 140 0.16 26.50 -31.04
N ASP A 141 -0.14 25.21 -31.01
CA ASP A 141 -0.64 24.52 -29.81
C ASP A 141 0.46 23.76 -29.13
N VAL A 142 0.43 23.68 -27.81
CA VAL A 142 1.52 23.08 -27.02
C VAL A 142 0.93 22.29 -25.86
N GLU A 143 1.21 21.00 -25.85
CA GLU A 143 0.84 20.11 -24.76
C GLU A 143 2.08 19.56 -24.04
N LYS A 144 1.94 19.34 -22.73
CA LYS A 144 3.01 18.82 -21.89
C LYS A 144 2.54 17.57 -21.16
N THR A 145 3.42 16.60 -21.02
CA THR A 145 3.19 15.40 -20.21
C THR A 145 4.50 14.90 -19.61
N SER A 146 4.41 14.17 -18.50
CA SER A 146 5.55 13.44 -17.94
C SER A 146 5.37 11.95 -18.18
N PHE A 147 6.48 11.21 -18.26
CA PHE A 147 6.45 9.75 -18.41
C PHE A 147 7.72 9.12 -17.83
N GLY A 148 7.72 7.81 -17.66
CA GLY A 148 8.90 7.00 -17.33
C GLY A 148 9.04 5.84 -18.30
N ILE A 149 10.27 5.42 -18.55
CA ILE A 149 10.57 4.30 -19.45
C ILE A 149 10.55 3.01 -18.66
N ARG A 150 9.58 2.14 -18.95
CA ARG A 150 9.45 0.81 -18.34
C ARG A 150 8.62 -0.12 -19.20
N THR A 151 8.79 -1.44 -19.03
CA THR A 151 7.89 -2.46 -19.55
C THR A 151 7.10 -3.11 -18.42
N ILE A 152 5.87 -3.53 -18.71
CA ILE A 152 5.03 -4.33 -17.82
C ILE A 152 4.54 -5.53 -18.60
N ASP A 153 4.80 -6.70 -18.05
CA ASP A 153 4.29 -7.97 -18.52
C ASP A 153 3.65 -8.72 -17.35
N MET A 154 2.77 -9.66 -17.68
CA MET A 154 2.16 -10.57 -16.71
C MET A 154 2.54 -11.99 -17.11
N ALA A 155 3.35 -12.65 -16.29
CA ALA A 155 3.69 -14.06 -16.50
C ALA A 155 2.68 -14.98 -15.80
N PRO A 156 2.38 -16.16 -16.37
CA PRO A 156 1.60 -17.17 -15.68
C PRO A 156 2.27 -17.59 -14.36
N PHE A 157 1.48 -17.74 -13.30
CA PHE A 157 1.95 -18.42 -12.10
C PHE A 157 1.90 -19.94 -12.29
N PRO A 158 2.64 -20.74 -11.52
CA PRO A 158 2.65 -22.19 -11.64
C PRO A 158 1.24 -22.80 -11.57
N GLY A 159 0.86 -23.57 -12.59
CA GLY A 159 -0.47 -24.18 -12.74
C GLY A 159 -1.60 -23.18 -13.04
N GLY A 160 -1.27 -21.97 -13.47
CA GLY A 160 -2.20 -20.86 -13.59
C GLY A 160 -2.88 -20.68 -14.96
N GLU A 161 -2.51 -21.41 -15.97
CA GLU A 161 -3.11 -21.27 -17.31
C GLU A 161 -4.51 -21.90 -17.37
N ARG A 162 -5.51 -21.12 -17.02
CA ARG A 162 -6.93 -21.47 -17.16
C ARG A 162 -7.69 -20.27 -17.69
N GLU A 163 -8.76 -20.51 -18.45
CA GLU A 163 -9.59 -19.45 -19.05
C GLU A 163 -10.18 -18.49 -18.02
N ASP A 164 -10.45 -18.97 -16.80
CA ASP A 164 -11.01 -18.21 -15.69
C ASP A 164 -9.97 -17.53 -14.79
N ARG A 165 -8.67 -17.57 -15.14
CA ARG A 165 -7.59 -17.02 -14.33
C ARG A 165 -6.71 -16.08 -15.12
N TYR A 166 -6.23 -15.04 -14.42
CA TYR A 166 -5.21 -14.13 -14.94
C TYR A 166 -3.80 -14.63 -14.62
N ASN A 167 -2.85 -14.08 -15.36
CA ASN A 167 -1.45 -14.16 -15.01
C ASN A 167 -1.19 -13.11 -13.92
N TRP A 168 -0.82 -13.52 -12.72
CA TRP A 168 -0.66 -12.60 -11.59
C TRP A 168 0.79 -12.28 -11.25
N THR A 169 1.76 -12.88 -11.93
CA THR A 169 3.16 -12.51 -11.73
C THR A 169 3.48 -11.27 -12.54
N PHE A 170 3.61 -10.15 -11.85
CA PHE A 170 4.07 -8.90 -12.47
C PHE A 170 5.55 -9.00 -12.84
N VAL A 171 5.87 -8.66 -14.10
CA VAL A 171 7.22 -8.62 -14.64
C VAL A 171 7.52 -7.17 -15.05
N ILE A 172 8.32 -6.49 -14.26
CA ILE A 172 8.68 -5.09 -14.49
C ILE A 172 10.10 -5.04 -15.06
N ASN A 173 10.25 -4.43 -16.23
CA ASN A 173 11.54 -4.33 -16.94
C ASN A 173 12.23 -5.71 -17.07
N GLY A 174 11.46 -6.75 -17.36
CA GLY A 174 11.93 -8.13 -17.50
C GLY A 174 12.22 -8.85 -16.17
N LYS A 175 11.94 -8.25 -15.02
CA LYS A 175 12.14 -8.88 -13.69
C LYS A 175 10.80 -9.26 -13.05
N PRO A 176 10.55 -10.55 -12.81
CA PRO A 176 9.41 -10.97 -12.01
C PRO A 176 9.57 -10.53 -10.56
N MET A 177 8.46 -10.20 -9.89
CA MET A 177 8.47 -9.72 -8.52
C MET A 177 7.29 -10.23 -7.70
N PHE A 178 7.52 -10.44 -6.40
CA PHE A 178 6.45 -10.48 -5.42
C PHE A 178 5.98 -9.06 -5.12
N VAL A 179 4.68 -8.81 -5.27
CA VAL A 179 4.09 -7.49 -5.04
C VAL A 179 3.83 -7.25 -3.55
N LYS A 180 4.49 -6.25 -2.99
CA LYS A 180 4.27 -5.75 -1.63
C LYS A 180 3.33 -4.54 -1.70
N GLY A 181 2.08 -4.70 -1.26
CA GLY A 181 1.09 -3.66 -1.54
C GLY A 181 0.04 -3.42 -0.47
N THR A 182 -0.84 -2.47 -0.77
CA THR A 182 -1.95 -2.07 0.10
C THR A 182 -3.13 -1.54 -0.72
N GLY A 183 -4.34 -1.64 -0.15
CA GLY A 183 -5.50 -0.92 -0.64
C GLY A 183 -5.37 0.59 -0.39
N TRP A 184 -5.78 1.38 -1.36
CA TRP A 184 -5.89 2.83 -1.28
C TRP A 184 -7.35 3.23 -1.45
N CYS A 185 -7.91 3.92 -0.46
CA CYS A 185 -9.23 4.55 -0.57
C CYS A 185 -9.09 6.03 -0.88
N THR A 186 -10.08 6.61 -1.55
CA THR A 186 -10.18 8.06 -1.74
C THR A 186 -9.83 8.77 -0.44
N MET A 187 -8.89 9.72 -0.50
CA MET A 187 -8.22 10.27 0.68
C MET A 187 -9.15 11.01 1.65
N ASP A 188 -10.22 11.63 1.14
CA ASP A 188 -11.09 12.47 1.96
C ASP A 188 -12.53 12.48 1.41
N ALA A 189 -13.52 12.16 2.25
CA ALA A 189 -14.92 12.18 1.88
C ALA A 189 -15.46 13.62 1.65
N LEU A 190 -14.80 14.63 2.21
CA LEU A 190 -15.14 16.05 2.01
C LEU A 190 -14.35 16.70 0.87
N MET A 191 -13.62 15.91 0.09
CA MET A 191 -12.85 16.33 -1.10
C MET A 191 -11.65 17.25 -0.79
N ASP A 192 -11.08 17.20 0.40
CA ASP A 192 -9.82 17.87 0.71
C ASP A 192 -8.63 17.04 0.17
N PHE A 193 -8.29 17.25 -1.10
CA PHE A 193 -7.23 16.56 -1.82
C PHE A 193 -5.99 17.44 -1.97
N SER A 194 -5.46 17.94 -0.85
CA SER A 194 -4.24 18.75 -0.88
C SER A 194 -3.01 17.91 -1.24
N LEU A 195 -2.06 18.55 -1.96
CA LEU A 195 -0.79 17.93 -2.33
C LEU A 195 -0.01 17.46 -1.10
N GLU A 196 -0.05 18.24 -0.01
CA GLU A 196 0.62 17.94 1.25
C GLU A 196 0.09 16.66 1.90
N LYS A 197 -1.24 16.45 1.88
CA LYS A 197 -1.84 15.21 2.38
C LYS A 197 -1.41 14.00 1.55
N TYR A 198 -1.43 14.11 0.22
CA TYR A 198 -0.97 13.05 -0.67
C TYR A 198 0.51 12.75 -0.45
N ASP A 199 1.38 13.76 -0.46
CA ASP A 199 2.83 13.60 -0.29
C ASP A 199 3.15 12.93 1.05
N ARG A 200 2.47 13.35 2.13
CA ARG A 200 2.59 12.73 3.45
C ARG A 200 2.23 11.23 3.41
N LEU A 201 1.04 10.88 2.94
CA LEU A 201 0.57 9.49 2.93
C LEU A 201 1.43 8.59 2.04
N LEU A 202 1.80 9.07 0.86
CA LEU A 202 2.60 8.29 -0.09
C LEU A 202 4.07 8.17 0.36
N SER A 203 4.63 9.18 1.02
CA SER A 203 5.96 9.06 1.65
C SER A 203 5.97 8.05 2.79
N ILE A 204 4.92 8.01 3.61
CA ILE A 204 4.71 6.99 4.64
C ILE A 204 4.61 5.60 4.00
N ALA A 205 3.83 5.43 2.94
CA ALA A 205 3.72 4.18 2.22
C ALA A 205 5.06 3.71 1.64
N LYS A 206 5.83 4.62 1.04
CA LYS A 206 7.19 4.31 0.57
C LYS A 206 8.05 3.76 1.70
N SER A 207 7.98 4.35 2.90
CA SER A 207 8.75 3.90 4.06
C SER A 207 8.33 2.53 4.58
N GLN A 208 7.12 2.06 4.27
CA GLN A 208 6.65 0.68 4.52
C GLN A 208 7.16 -0.35 3.51
N HIS A 209 7.98 0.04 2.53
CA HIS A 209 8.35 -0.79 1.39
C HIS A 209 7.17 -1.14 0.47
N ILE A 210 6.11 -0.33 0.46
CA ILE A 210 4.99 -0.50 -0.47
C ILE A 210 5.49 -0.26 -1.89
N GLN A 211 5.14 -1.21 -2.76
CA GLN A 211 5.44 -1.18 -4.19
C GLN A 211 4.19 -1.01 -5.04
N MET A 212 3.01 -1.31 -4.49
CA MET A 212 1.75 -1.21 -5.22
C MET A 212 0.61 -0.71 -4.33
N MET A 213 -0.22 0.15 -4.92
CA MET A 213 -1.53 0.52 -4.37
C MET A 213 -2.64 0.11 -5.32
N ARG A 214 -3.68 -0.48 -4.76
CA ARG A 214 -4.93 -0.70 -5.47
C ARG A 214 -5.84 0.49 -5.17
N ALA A 215 -5.99 1.39 -6.15
CA ALA A 215 -6.95 2.50 -6.08
C ALA A 215 -8.37 1.94 -6.23
N TRP A 216 -9.02 1.75 -5.10
CA TRP A 216 -10.24 0.99 -4.90
C TRP A 216 -11.44 1.48 -5.73
N GLY A 217 -12.21 0.53 -6.31
CA GLY A 217 -13.36 0.79 -7.16
C GLY A 217 -14.56 1.46 -6.49
N GLY A 218 -14.64 1.45 -5.16
CA GLY A 218 -15.57 2.29 -4.40
C GLY A 218 -15.15 3.76 -4.30
N GLY A 219 -13.95 4.10 -4.78
CA GLY A 219 -13.40 5.43 -4.83
C GLY A 219 -13.61 6.16 -6.16
N LEU A 220 -12.77 7.15 -6.40
CA LEU A 220 -12.74 7.89 -7.66
C LEU A 220 -11.50 7.51 -8.50
N PRO A 221 -11.50 7.74 -9.83
CA PRO A 221 -10.24 7.78 -10.57
C PRO A 221 -9.36 8.89 -10.00
N GLU A 222 -8.21 8.51 -9.41
CA GLU A 222 -7.41 9.40 -8.58
C GLU A 222 -6.91 10.65 -9.30
N THR A 223 -6.47 11.65 -8.52
CA THR A 223 -6.05 12.97 -9.01
C THR A 223 -4.67 12.89 -9.71
N ASP A 224 -4.32 13.94 -10.44
CA ASP A 224 -3.01 14.03 -11.08
C ASP A 224 -1.88 14.06 -10.05
N ASP A 225 -2.08 14.78 -8.92
CA ASP A 225 -1.13 14.85 -7.80
C ASP A 225 -0.83 13.46 -7.21
N PHE A 226 -1.85 12.61 -7.07
CA PHE A 226 -1.66 11.24 -6.62
C PHE A 226 -0.74 10.46 -7.55
N TYR A 227 -0.97 10.53 -8.87
CA TYR A 227 -0.14 9.81 -9.84
C TYR A 227 1.27 10.37 -9.94
N GLU A 228 1.43 11.70 -9.93
CA GLU A 228 2.76 12.33 -9.96
C GLU A 228 3.60 11.92 -8.74
N LEU A 229 2.99 11.82 -7.58
CA LEU A 229 3.65 11.34 -6.36
C LEU A 229 3.91 9.82 -6.40
N CYS A 230 3.00 9.01 -6.93
CA CYS A 230 3.26 7.59 -7.15
C CYS A 230 4.42 7.37 -8.11
N ASP A 231 4.52 8.16 -9.18
CA ASP A 231 5.67 8.15 -10.11
C ASP A 231 6.97 8.50 -9.37
N LYS A 232 6.95 9.55 -8.54
CA LYS A 232 8.09 10.02 -7.72
C LYS A 232 8.55 8.99 -6.71
N TYR A 233 7.62 8.28 -6.07
CA TYR A 233 7.91 7.35 -4.99
C TYR A 233 8.11 5.90 -5.43
N GLY A 234 7.87 5.59 -6.70
CA GLY A 234 7.96 4.23 -7.23
C GLY A 234 6.81 3.33 -6.77
N ILE A 235 5.63 3.89 -6.55
CA ILE A 235 4.46 3.13 -6.12
C ILE A 235 3.62 2.80 -7.34
N MET A 236 3.58 1.53 -7.73
CA MET A 236 2.69 1.05 -8.80
C MET A 236 1.23 1.20 -8.41
N VAL A 237 0.34 1.41 -9.39
CA VAL A 237 -1.09 1.60 -9.16
C VAL A 237 -1.91 0.65 -10.04
N ILE A 238 -2.82 -0.08 -9.42
CA ILE A 238 -3.98 -0.66 -10.09
C ILE A 238 -5.11 0.36 -9.94
N GLN A 239 -5.56 0.96 -11.06
CA GLN A 239 -6.71 1.86 -11.03
C GLN A 239 -7.98 1.12 -11.38
N GLU A 240 -8.88 0.99 -10.42
CA GLU A 240 -10.24 0.52 -10.65
C GLU A 240 -11.15 1.69 -11.03
N TRP A 241 -12.13 1.40 -11.89
CA TRP A 241 -13.16 2.37 -12.21
C TRP A 241 -14.19 2.45 -11.07
N PRO A 242 -14.95 3.56 -10.95
CA PRO A 242 -15.87 3.77 -9.83
C PRO A 242 -17.10 2.84 -9.90
N THR A 243 -16.85 1.54 -9.83
CA THR A 243 -17.84 0.47 -9.73
C THR A 243 -17.52 -0.46 -8.57
N ALA A 244 -18.53 -0.88 -7.83
CA ALA A 244 -18.41 -1.83 -6.74
C ALA A 244 -19.72 -2.59 -6.54
N TRP A 245 -19.64 -3.82 -6.01
CA TRP A 245 -20.80 -4.63 -5.60
C TRP A 245 -21.90 -4.67 -6.68
N ASN A 246 -21.52 -5.00 -7.92
CA ASN A 246 -22.40 -5.10 -9.08
C ASN A 246 -23.00 -3.76 -9.58
N SER A 247 -22.55 -2.59 -9.13
CA SER A 247 -23.09 -1.30 -9.56
C SER A 247 -22.94 -1.05 -11.07
N HIS A 248 -21.99 -1.71 -11.73
CA HIS A 248 -21.80 -1.66 -13.18
C HIS A 248 -23.06 -2.08 -13.98
N ASN A 249 -23.98 -2.81 -13.35
CA ASN A 249 -25.25 -3.22 -13.97
C ASN A 249 -26.33 -2.14 -13.91
N THR A 250 -26.21 -1.16 -13.05
CA THR A 250 -27.24 -0.15 -12.77
C THR A 250 -26.79 1.29 -13.00
N GLN A 251 -25.49 1.54 -13.08
CA GLN A 251 -24.94 2.85 -13.38
C GLN A 251 -25.26 3.28 -14.82
N PRO A 252 -25.44 4.59 -15.09
CA PRO A 252 -25.67 5.10 -16.45
C PRO A 252 -24.48 4.78 -17.36
N PHE A 253 -24.71 3.92 -18.35
CA PHE A 253 -23.66 3.35 -19.22
C PHE A 253 -22.84 4.43 -19.94
N ASP A 254 -23.53 5.40 -20.59
CA ASP A 254 -22.85 6.45 -21.36
C ASP A 254 -21.97 7.34 -20.45
N MET A 255 -22.44 7.65 -19.25
CA MET A 255 -21.70 8.44 -18.28
C MET A 255 -20.48 7.65 -17.76
N LEU A 256 -20.64 6.35 -17.51
CA LEU A 256 -19.55 5.48 -17.11
C LEU A 256 -18.49 5.39 -18.23
N GLN A 257 -18.93 5.19 -19.47
CA GLN A 257 -18.02 5.17 -20.63
C GLN A 257 -17.26 6.48 -20.78
N GLU A 258 -17.94 7.62 -20.69
CA GLU A 258 -17.29 8.93 -20.76
C GLU A 258 -16.27 9.14 -19.63
N THR A 259 -16.61 8.72 -18.42
CA THR A 259 -15.72 8.75 -17.25
C THR A 259 -14.46 7.93 -17.49
N VAL A 260 -14.62 6.71 -18.00
CA VAL A 260 -13.49 5.82 -18.34
C VAL A 260 -12.60 6.44 -19.40
N VAL A 261 -13.18 6.89 -20.53
CA VAL A 261 -12.43 7.48 -21.66
C VAL A 261 -11.62 8.70 -21.21
N ARG A 262 -12.26 9.64 -20.51
CA ARG A 262 -11.60 10.90 -20.08
C ARG A 262 -10.46 10.63 -19.10
N ASN A 263 -10.70 9.78 -18.11
CA ASN A 263 -9.67 9.48 -17.11
C ASN A 263 -8.55 8.59 -17.68
N MET A 264 -8.81 7.61 -18.54
CA MET A 264 -7.75 6.89 -19.25
C MET A 264 -6.81 7.83 -19.99
N LYS A 265 -7.38 8.73 -20.82
CA LYS A 265 -6.59 9.70 -21.57
C LYS A 265 -5.75 10.62 -20.67
N ARG A 266 -6.27 10.96 -19.47
CA ARG A 266 -5.60 11.82 -18.49
C ARG A 266 -4.39 11.13 -17.84
N ILE A 267 -4.54 9.86 -17.41
CA ILE A 267 -3.55 9.23 -16.52
C ILE A 267 -2.66 8.16 -17.20
N ARG A 268 -2.91 7.81 -18.47
CA ARG A 268 -2.19 6.70 -19.15
C ARG A 268 -0.69 6.93 -19.38
N ASN A 269 -0.18 8.17 -19.22
CA ASN A 269 1.26 8.47 -19.34
C ASN A 269 2.05 8.17 -18.06
N HIS A 270 1.40 7.99 -16.92
CA HIS A 270 2.08 7.73 -15.65
C HIS A 270 2.73 6.33 -15.63
N PRO A 271 4.06 6.23 -15.39
CA PRO A 271 4.71 4.94 -15.31
C PRO A 271 4.27 4.11 -14.11
N SER A 272 3.81 4.76 -13.04
CA SER A 272 3.26 4.09 -11.85
C SER A 272 1.97 3.32 -12.15
N LEU A 273 1.16 3.73 -13.11
CA LEU A 273 -0.04 3.00 -13.50
C LEU A 273 0.33 1.70 -14.21
N VAL A 274 0.00 0.55 -13.62
CA VAL A 274 0.42 -0.76 -14.11
C VAL A 274 -0.72 -1.66 -14.59
N MET A 275 -1.95 -1.41 -14.13
CA MET A 275 -3.11 -2.23 -14.49
C MET A 275 -4.38 -1.40 -14.44
N TRP A 276 -5.29 -1.66 -15.36
CA TRP A 276 -6.66 -1.16 -15.34
C TRP A 276 -7.58 -2.19 -14.69
N GLY A 277 -8.37 -1.80 -13.69
CA GLY A 277 -9.36 -2.64 -13.02
C GLY A 277 -10.79 -2.20 -13.31
N ALA A 278 -11.72 -3.12 -13.52
CA ALA A 278 -13.10 -2.77 -13.75
C ALA A 278 -13.83 -2.31 -12.48
N GLY A 279 -13.51 -2.91 -11.32
CA GLY A 279 -14.14 -2.51 -10.06
C GLY A 279 -14.05 -3.54 -8.96
N ASN A 280 -14.66 -3.21 -7.82
CA ASN A 280 -14.55 -3.95 -6.56
C ASN A 280 -15.71 -4.94 -6.37
N GLU A 281 -15.39 -6.17 -5.95
CA GLU A 281 -16.32 -7.17 -5.37
C GLU A 281 -17.63 -7.38 -6.15
N SER A 282 -17.52 -7.51 -7.46
CA SER A 282 -18.66 -7.90 -8.27
C SER A 282 -18.77 -9.42 -8.33
N ASP A 283 -19.90 -9.99 -7.98
CA ASP A 283 -20.15 -11.44 -7.98
C ASP A 283 -19.86 -12.08 -9.33
N LYS A 284 -20.17 -11.35 -10.41
CA LYS A 284 -19.92 -11.74 -11.80
C LYS A 284 -19.34 -10.55 -12.54
N PRO A 285 -18.00 -10.45 -12.71
CA PRO A 285 -17.37 -9.32 -13.39
C PRO A 285 -17.48 -9.44 -14.91
N PHE A 286 -18.69 -9.62 -15.40
CA PHE A 286 -19.07 -9.76 -16.81
C PHE A 286 -20.24 -8.85 -17.15
N GLY A 287 -20.38 -8.53 -18.42
CA GLY A 287 -21.46 -7.72 -18.92
C GLY A 287 -21.01 -6.51 -19.73
N PRO A 288 -21.95 -5.78 -20.37
CA PRO A 288 -21.61 -4.73 -21.32
C PRO A 288 -20.69 -3.64 -20.79
N ALA A 289 -20.85 -3.24 -19.53
CA ALA A 289 -20.01 -2.21 -18.92
C ALA A 289 -18.56 -2.69 -18.70
N ILE A 290 -18.39 -3.91 -18.21
CA ILE A 290 -17.05 -4.51 -18.01
C ILE A 290 -16.37 -4.75 -19.36
N ASP A 291 -17.11 -5.26 -20.35
CA ASP A 291 -16.58 -5.48 -21.72
C ASP A 291 -16.19 -4.17 -22.40
N MET A 292 -16.96 -3.09 -22.18
CA MET A 292 -16.63 -1.75 -22.65
C MET A 292 -15.31 -1.25 -22.03
N MET A 293 -15.11 -1.42 -20.72
CA MET A 293 -13.87 -1.03 -20.04
C MET A 293 -12.65 -1.79 -20.58
N GLY A 294 -12.79 -3.11 -20.78
CA GLY A 294 -11.73 -3.95 -21.35
C GLY A 294 -11.39 -3.54 -22.78
N ARG A 295 -12.38 -3.30 -23.63
CA ARG A 295 -12.18 -2.82 -25.00
C ARG A 295 -11.49 -1.44 -25.01
N LEU A 296 -11.94 -0.49 -24.19
CA LEU A 296 -11.34 0.83 -24.11
C LEU A 296 -9.89 0.78 -23.58
N SER A 297 -9.58 -0.11 -22.65
CA SER A 297 -8.20 -0.27 -22.17
C SER A 297 -7.25 -0.71 -23.29
N LEU A 298 -7.70 -1.56 -24.19
CA LEU A 298 -6.94 -1.98 -25.36
C LEU A 298 -6.83 -0.88 -26.42
N GLU A 299 -7.93 -0.18 -26.72
CA GLU A 299 -8.00 0.84 -27.76
C GLU A 299 -7.25 2.12 -27.38
N LEU A 300 -7.35 2.58 -26.13
CA LEU A 300 -6.82 3.86 -25.69
C LEU A 300 -5.40 3.76 -25.10
N ASP A 301 -5.01 2.58 -24.62
CA ASP A 301 -3.70 2.34 -24.03
C ASP A 301 -2.98 1.15 -24.70
N GLY A 302 -3.47 -0.06 -24.54
CA GLY A 302 -2.89 -1.28 -25.12
C GLY A 302 -1.51 -1.68 -24.57
N SER A 303 -0.99 -0.96 -23.57
CA SER A 303 0.34 -1.22 -22.98
C SER A 303 0.28 -1.82 -21.56
N ARG A 304 -0.92 -1.95 -21.02
CA ARG A 304 -1.19 -2.46 -19.66
C ARG A 304 -2.27 -3.51 -19.68
N PRO A 305 -2.22 -4.52 -18.77
CA PRO A 305 -3.29 -5.48 -18.61
C PRO A 305 -4.57 -4.82 -18.08
N PHE A 306 -5.70 -5.44 -18.38
CA PHE A 306 -7.02 -5.10 -17.84
C PHE A 306 -7.50 -6.27 -16.97
N HIS A 307 -7.93 -5.97 -15.75
CA HIS A 307 -8.50 -6.92 -14.80
C HIS A 307 -10.01 -6.70 -14.68
N ARG A 308 -10.80 -7.75 -14.86
CA ARG A 308 -12.27 -7.66 -14.94
C ARG A 308 -12.95 -7.32 -13.61
N GLY A 309 -12.32 -7.61 -12.48
CA GLY A 309 -12.89 -7.32 -11.15
C GLY A 309 -12.08 -7.95 -10.03
N GLU A 310 -12.01 -7.28 -8.92
CA GLU A 310 -11.35 -7.72 -7.70
C GLU A 310 -12.45 -8.10 -6.67
N ALA A 311 -12.55 -9.31 -6.10
CA ALA A 311 -11.63 -10.43 -6.22
C ALA A 311 -12.11 -11.44 -7.27
N TRP A 312 -11.34 -11.66 -8.32
CA TRP A 312 -11.66 -12.61 -9.38
C TRP A 312 -10.40 -13.08 -10.12
N GLY A 313 -10.49 -14.21 -10.84
CA GLY A 313 -9.44 -14.66 -11.75
C GLY A 313 -8.09 -15.01 -11.10
N GLY A 314 -8.09 -15.48 -9.85
CA GLY A 314 -6.88 -15.83 -9.09
C GLY A 314 -6.49 -14.84 -8.01
N SER A 315 -7.12 -13.67 -7.98
CA SER A 315 -7.09 -12.80 -6.81
C SER A 315 -8.19 -13.16 -5.82
N ASP A 316 -7.92 -12.93 -4.54
CA ASP A 316 -8.82 -13.30 -3.44
C ASP A 316 -8.92 -12.18 -2.41
N HIS A 317 -10.13 -12.02 -1.84
CA HIS A 317 -10.40 -11.20 -0.67
C HIS A 317 -10.77 -12.12 0.50
N ASN A 318 -10.14 -11.95 1.66
CA ASN A 318 -10.45 -12.78 2.83
C ASN A 318 -10.61 -11.94 4.09
N TYR A 319 -11.86 -11.88 4.56
CA TYR A 319 -12.25 -11.23 5.80
C TYR A 319 -12.98 -12.17 6.76
N ASN A 320 -12.83 -13.48 6.63
CA ASN A 320 -13.49 -14.44 7.49
C ASN A 320 -13.13 -14.25 8.98
N CYS A 321 -11.91 -13.77 9.25
CA CYS A 321 -11.51 -13.38 10.60
C CYS A 321 -12.24 -12.14 11.13
N TRP A 322 -12.91 -11.36 10.25
CA TRP A 322 -13.64 -10.15 10.64
C TRP A 322 -15.15 -10.31 10.57
N TRP A 323 -15.69 -10.81 9.45
CA TRP A 323 -17.11 -10.93 9.23
C TRP A 323 -17.73 -12.25 9.74
N ASP A 324 -16.94 -13.31 9.75
CA ASP A 324 -17.34 -14.63 10.24
C ASP A 324 -16.80 -14.88 11.64
N ASP A 325 -17.07 -16.06 12.19
CA ASP A 325 -16.55 -16.49 13.49
C ASP A 325 -15.12 -17.07 13.42
N ALA A 326 -14.43 -16.86 12.32
CA ALA A 326 -13.08 -17.33 12.18
C ALA A 326 -12.11 -16.59 13.14
N HIS A 327 -11.07 -17.29 13.53
CA HIS A 327 -10.05 -16.77 14.43
C HIS A 327 -9.14 -15.74 13.75
N LEU A 328 -8.46 -14.91 14.53
CA LEU A 328 -7.53 -13.86 14.05
C LEU A 328 -6.46 -14.36 13.07
N ASN A 329 -6.05 -15.62 13.17
CA ASN A 329 -5.05 -16.22 12.27
C ASN A 329 -5.66 -16.97 11.07
N HIS A 330 -6.94 -16.84 10.79
CA HIS A 330 -7.62 -17.56 9.70
C HIS A 330 -6.96 -17.34 8.34
N ASN A 331 -6.50 -16.12 8.06
CA ASN A 331 -5.87 -15.76 6.79
C ASN A 331 -4.57 -16.53 6.49
N LEU A 332 -3.96 -17.18 7.48
CA LEU A 332 -2.81 -18.07 7.25
C LEU A 332 -3.14 -19.28 6.37
N ASN A 333 -4.42 -19.58 6.18
CA ASN A 333 -4.90 -20.65 5.32
C ASN A 333 -5.07 -20.22 3.84
N MET A 334 -4.87 -18.95 3.50
CA MET A 334 -4.95 -18.49 2.11
C MET A 334 -3.88 -19.17 1.24
N THR A 335 -4.28 -19.55 0.03
CA THR A 335 -3.43 -20.20 -0.96
C THR A 335 -3.61 -19.63 -2.37
N SER A 336 -4.37 -18.55 -2.50
CA SER A 336 -4.64 -17.92 -3.79
C SER A 336 -3.37 -17.32 -4.41
N PRO A 337 -3.27 -17.27 -5.74
CA PRO A 337 -2.11 -16.72 -6.43
C PRO A 337 -1.83 -15.26 -6.09
N PHE A 338 -2.86 -14.46 -5.84
CA PHE A 338 -2.74 -13.06 -5.45
C PHE A 338 -3.71 -12.74 -4.32
N TRP A 339 -3.23 -12.13 -3.24
CA TRP A 339 -4.05 -11.75 -2.10
C TRP A 339 -4.43 -10.28 -2.22
N GLY A 340 -5.54 -10.04 -2.94
CA GLY A 340 -5.97 -8.70 -3.34
C GLY A 340 -6.46 -7.85 -2.20
N GLU A 341 -7.04 -8.48 -1.14
CA GLU A 341 -7.55 -7.74 0.01
C GLU A 341 -7.72 -8.63 1.25
N PHE A 342 -7.23 -8.16 2.38
CA PHE A 342 -7.44 -8.74 3.72
C PHE A 342 -7.08 -7.70 4.78
N GLY A 343 -7.62 -7.81 5.99
CA GLY A 343 -7.28 -6.87 7.04
C GLY A 343 -8.01 -7.11 8.37
N ILE A 344 -7.54 -6.43 9.40
CA ILE A 344 -8.12 -6.36 10.73
C ILE A 344 -8.33 -4.89 11.07
N ALA A 345 -9.52 -4.52 11.51
CA ALA A 345 -9.79 -3.16 11.96
C ALA A 345 -9.21 -2.88 13.34
N SER A 346 -8.84 -1.63 13.59
CA SER A 346 -8.40 -1.16 14.90
C SER A 346 -8.82 0.29 15.14
N LEU A 347 -8.80 0.71 16.40
CA LEU A 347 -9.05 2.10 16.73
C LEU A 347 -7.90 3.00 16.23
N PRO A 348 -8.21 4.26 15.88
CA PRO A 348 -7.18 5.25 15.55
C PRO A 348 -6.38 5.66 16.80
N HIS A 349 -5.40 6.55 16.63
CA HIS A 349 -4.63 7.09 17.73
C HIS A 349 -5.52 7.82 18.75
N ILE A 350 -5.13 7.83 20.01
CA ILE A 350 -5.92 8.45 21.11
C ILE A 350 -6.20 9.95 20.86
N GLU A 351 -5.24 10.68 20.28
CA GLU A 351 -5.43 12.09 19.93
C GLU A 351 -6.47 12.27 18.82
N SER A 352 -6.53 11.33 17.89
CA SER A 352 -7.54 11.31 16.81
C SER A 352 -8.94 11.05 17.39
N VAL A 353 -9.07 10.08 18.32
CA VAL A 353 -10.36 9.85 19.01
C VAL A 353 -10.82 11.11 19.73
N ARG A 354 -9.92 11.76 20.45
CA ARG A 354 -10.23 13.02 21.17
C ARG A 354 -10.63 14.16 20.24
N ARG A 355 -10.19 14.14 18.97
CA ARG A 355 -10.47 15.16 17.99
C ARG A 355 -11.89 15.07 17.43
N TYR A 356 -12.39 13.87 17.16
CA TYR A 356 -13.77 13.68 16.66
C TYR A 356 -14.79 13.41 17.76
N LEU A 357 -14.38 12.99 18.96
CA LEU A 357 -15.22 12.87 20.17
C LEU A 357 -14.69 13.85 21.23
N ALA A 358 -15.14 15.10 21.17
CA ALA A 358 -14.67 16.16 22.07
C ALA A 358 -15.02 15.90 23.53
N GLU A 359 -16.25 15.40 23.79
CA GLU A 359 -16.73 15.15 25.14
C GLU A 359 -16.18 13.83 25.70
N GLU A 360 -15.62 13.84 26.89
CA GLU A 360 -15.03 12.64 27.51
C GLU A 360 -16.07 11.52 27.72
N LYS A 361 -17.30 11.90 28.11
CA LYS A 361 -18.43 10.96 28.31
C LYS A 361 -18.78 10.16 27.04
N ASP A 362 -18.45 10.67 25.84
CA ASP A 362 -18.77 10.04 24.55
C ASP A 362 -17.65 9.08 24.08
N ARG A 363 -16.50 9.05 24.79
CA ARG A 363 -15.35 8.25 24.37
C ARG A 363 -15.35 6.86 24.96
N TRP A 364 -15.62 6.73 26.28
CA TRP A 364 -15.49 5.45 27.00
C TRP A 364 -16.21 5.45 28.37
N PRO A 365 -16.86 4.35 28.78
CA PRO A 365 -17.13 3.15 27.95
C PRO A 365 -18.18 3.42 26.89
N SER A 366 -17.99 2.83 25.71
CA SER A 366 -18.92 2.97 24.60
C SER A 366 -20.22 2.20 24.86
N ARG A 367 -21.37 2.79 24.53
CA ARG A 367 -22.71 2.23 24.72
C ARG A 367 -23.47 2.22 23.36
N PRO A 368 -24.47 1.33 23.21
CA PRO A 368 -25.35 1.38 22.04
C PRO A 368 -25.96 2.77 21.85
N GLY A 369 -25.85 3.33 20.64
CA GLY A 369 -26.44 4.61 20.29
C GLY A 369 -25.60 5.86 20.60
N ASP A 370 -24.42 5.72 21.21
CA ASP A 370 -23.55 6.87 21.46
C ASP A 370 -22.73 7.27 20.23
N HIS A 371 -22.13 8.48 20.30
CA HIS A 371 -21.34 9.08 19.24
C HIS A 371 -20.13 8.23 18.82
N PHE A 372 -19.54 7.47 19.77
CA PHE A 372 -18.43 6.58 19.44
C PHE A 372 -18.82 5.53 18.39
N ARG A 373 -20.03 4.97 18.50
CA ARG A 373 -20.53 3.99 17.54
C ARG A 373 -20.83 4.57 16.16
N HIS A 374 -21.15 5.85 16.08
CA HIS A 374 -21.30 6.55 14.81
C HIS A 374 -20.02 6.55 13.99
N HIS A 375 -18.86 6.50 14.66
CA HIS A 375 -17.53 6.45 14.06
C HIS A 375 -16.94 5.03 13.96
N THR A 376 -17.75 4.01 14.09
CA THR A 376 -17.34 2.62 13.82
C THR A 376 -17.66 2.24 12.37
N PRO A 377 -16.99 1.22 11.81
CA PRO A 377 -17.29 0.78 10.44
C PRO A 377 -18.72 0.39 10.26
N ILE A 378 -19.13 0.52 9.06
CA ILE A 378 -20.38 0.39 8.51
C ILE A 378 -21.32 -0.53 8.96
N PHE A 379 -21.10 -1.56 8.92
CA PHE A 379 -22.13 -2.45 9.35
C PHE A 379 -22.43 -2.28 10.83
N GLY A 380 -22.02 -1.11 11.38
CA GLY A 380 -22.32 -0.43 12.65
C GLY A 380 -23.16 -1.15 13.65
N THR A 381 -23.13 -2.41 13.45
CA THR A 381 -23.88 -3.36 14.20
C THR A 381 -23.05 -3.80 15.38
N MET A 382 -23.70 -4.36 16.33
CA MET A 382 -23.08 -4.93 17.53
C MET A 382 -21.94 -5.91 17.19
N GLY A 383 -21.95 -6.49 15.99
CA GLY A 383 -20.98 -7.49 15.54
C GLY A 383 -19.54 -6.99 15.42
N GLU A 384 -19.33 -5.89 14.71
CA GLU A 384 -17.97 -5.38 14.48
C GLU A 384 -17.36 -4.84 15.76
N PHE A 385 -18.16 -4.13 16.56
CA PHE A 385 -17.69 -3.66 17.85
C PHE A 385 -17.39 -4.83 18.80
N GLY A 386 -18.18 -5.91 18.71
CA GLY A 386 -17.92 -7.16 19.40
C GLY A 386 -16.57 -7.79 18.99
N LYS A 387 -16.24 -7.79 17.69
CA LYS A 387 -14.93 -8.25 17.19
C LYS A 387 -13.78 -7.40 17.70
N LEU A 388 -13.92 -6.07 17.70
CA LEU A 388 -12.91 -5.18 18.27
C LEU A 388 -12.63 -5.52 19.74
N SER A 389 -13.68 -5.69 20.56
CA SER A 389 -13.54 -6.08 21.96
C SER A 389 -12.96 -7.49 22.13
N GLN A 390 -13.38 -8.43 21.30
CA GLN A 390 -12.85 -9.80 21.30
C GLN A 390 -11.35 -9.81 21.06
N TYR A 391 -10.90 -9.15 20.00
CA TYR A 391 -9.51 -9.13 19.60
C TYR A 391 -8.63 -8.26 20.50
N SER A 392 -9.13 -7.09 20.92
CA SER A 392 -8.45 -6.28 21.93
C SER A 392 -8.22 -7.05 23.22
N GLY A 393 -9.25 -7.79 23.64
CA GLY A 393 -9.20 -8.60 24.86
C GLY A 393 -8.17 -9.74 24.83
N TYR A 394 -7.62 -10.13 23.69
CA TYR A 394 -6.49 -11.06 23.63
C TYR A 394 -5.22 -10.44 24.22
N PHE A 395 -5.07 -9.13 24.17
CA PHE A 395 -3.86 -8.40 24.57
C PHE A 395 -4.05 -7.58 25.84
N MET A 396 -5.19 -6.89 25.98
CA MET A 396 -5.44 -5.90 27.02
C MET A 396 -6.71 -6.22 27.83
N PRO A 397 -6.80 -5.73 29.08
CA PRO A 397 -8.00 -5.91 29.91
C PRO A 397 -9.20 -5.08 29.45
N ASP A 398 -9.02 -4.06 28.62
CA ASP A 398 -10.04 -3.15 28.08
C ASP A 398 -10.80 -2.36 29.13
N THR A 399 -10.15 -2.00 30.23
CA THR A 399 -10.76 -1.22 31.31
C THR A 399 -10.75 0.29 31.02
N THR A 400 -9.83 0.73 30.14
CA THR A 400 -9.72 2.11 29.71
C THR A 400 -9.73 2.22 28.18
N LEU A 401 -10.05 3.42 27.65
CA LEU A 401 -9.96 3.69 26.22
C LEU A 401 -8.53 3.45 25.69
N GLY A 402 -7.49 3.82 26.43
CA GLY A 402 -6.11 3.62 26.05
C GLY A 402 -5.74 2.14 25.90
N GLU A 403 -6.19 1.29 26.81
CA GLU A 403 -6.02 -0.15 26.72
C GLU A 403 -6.78 -0.75 25.54
N PHE A 404 -8.00 -0.32 25.30
CA PHE A 404 -8.80 -0.77 24.16
C PHE A 404 -8.17 -0.37 22.81
N ILE A 405 -7.65 0.86 22.70
CA ILE A 405 -6.90 1.29 21.52
C ILE A 405 -5.68 0.38 21.33
N THR A 406 -4.85 0.23 22.36
CA THR A 406 -3.62 -0.58 22.30
C THR A 406 -3.91 -2.03 21.93
N GLY A 407 -4.91 -2.65 22.57
CA GLY A 407 -5.29 -4.03 22.31
C GLY A 407 -5.77 -4.26 20.89
N SER A 408 -6.65 -3.38 20.38
CA SER A 408 -7.14 -3.46 19.00
C SER A 408 -6.03 -3.26 17.97
N GLN A 409 -5.10 -2.35 18.24
CA GLN A 409 -3.94 -2.11 17.36
C GLN A 409 -2.95 -3.27 17.37
N LEU A 410 -2.73 -3.93 18.50
CA LEU A 410 -1.90 -5.15 18.56
C LEU A 410 -2.55 -6.32 17.82
N ALA A 411 -3.88 -6.45 17.88
CA ALA A 411 -4.60 -7.43 17.07
C ALA A 411 -4.43 -7.17 15.58
N GLN A 412 -4.52 -5.92 15.14
CA GLN A 412 -4.26 -5.53 13.76
C GLN A 412 -2.83 -5.88 13.36
N VAL A 413 -1.83 -5.60 14.21
CA VAL A 413 -0.43 -5.98 13.97
C VAL A 413 -0.30 -7.47 13.72
N VAL A 414 -0.84 -8.31 14.60
CA VAL A 414 -0.70 -9.77 14.49
C VAL A 414 -1.40 -10.29 13.24
N GLY A 415 -2.66 -9.91 13.01
CA GLY A 415 -3.42 -10.41 11.87
C GLY A 415 -2.83 -10.00 10.52
N VAL A 416 -2.39 -8.75 10.39
CA VAL A 416 -1.84 -8.24 9.12
C VAL A 416 -0.43 -8.81 8.86
N ARG A 417 0.48 -8.72 9.84
CA ARG A 417 1.88 -9.11 9.60
C ARG A 417 2.03 -10.61 9.31
N HIS A 418 1.37 -11.48 10.09
CA HIS A 418 1.48 -12.93 9.88
C HIS A 418 0.95 -13.33 8.50
N THR A 419 -0.14 -12.68 8.07
CA THR A 419 -0.70 -12.87 6.72
C THR A 419 0.29 -12.45 5.64
N LEU A 420 0.89 -11.25 5.74
CA LEU A 420 1.88 -10.76 4.78
C LEU A 420 3.12 -11.65 4.71
N GLU A 421 3.65 -12.04 5.87
CA GLU A 421 4.84 -12.89 5.95
C GLU A 421 4.56 -14.28 5.35
N ARG A 422 3.39 -14.86 5.63
CA ARG A 422 2.95 -16.11 5.02
C ARG A 422 2.88 -16.00 3.49
N ALA A 423 2.25 -14.93 2.96
CA ALA A 423 2.16 -14.72 1.52
C ALA A 423 3.54 -14.69 0.86
N ARG A 424 4.50 -13.98 1.44
CA ARG A 424 5.87 -13.89 0.91
C ARG A 424 6.59 -15.22 0.86
N THR A 425 6.36 -16.10 1.84
CA THR A 425 6.99 -17.43 1.86
C THR A 425 6.42 -18.41 0.84
N LEU A 426 5.29 -18.08 0.24
CA LEU A 426 4.65 -18.87 -0.82
C LEU A 426 5.10 -18.49 -2.24
N TRP A 427 6.00 -17.50 -2.40
CA TRP A 427 6.56 -17.19 -3.71
C TRP A 427 7.28 -18.42 -4.30
N PRO A 428 7.05 -18.77 -5.59
CA PRO A 428 6.29 -18.04 -6.62
C PRO A 428 4.81 -18.44 -6.76
N GLU A 429 4.24 -19.29 -5.92
CA GLU A 429 2.84 -19.75 -6.00
C GLU A 429 1.87 -18.61 -5.64
N THR A 430 2.23 -17.78 -4.65
CA THR A 430 1.59 -16.50 -4.35
C THR A 430 2.51 -15.38 -4.80
N THR A 431 1.99 -14.46 -5.60
CA THR A 431 2.79 -13.45 -6.31
C THR A 431 2.63 -12.04 -5.78
N GLY A 432 1.76 -11.85 -4.80
CA GLY A 432 1.58 -10.56 -4.13
C GLY A 432 0.52 -10.58 -3.05
N ALA A 433 0.61 -9.60 -2.18
CA ALA A 433 -0.34 -9.39 -1.09
C ALA A 433 -0.57 -7.89 -0.83
N LEU A 434 -1.83 -7.50 -0.82
CA LEU A 434 -2.29 -6.14 -0.60
C LEU A 434 -3.14 -6.11 0.67
N TYR A 435 -2.61 -5.59 1.77
CA TYR A 435 -3.44 -5.44 2.97
C TYR A 435 -4.43 -4.28 2.81
N TYR A 436 -5.64 -4.44 3.30
CA TYR A 436 -6.61 -3.37 3.40
C TYR A 436 -6.54 -2.77 4.79
N LYS A 437 -6.09 -1.49 4.97
CA LYS A 437 -5.76 -0.54 3.92
C LYS A 437 -4.72 0.49 4.38
N MET A 438 -4.26 1.37 3.46
CA MET A 438 -3.30 2.42 3.80
C MET A 438 -3.92 3.53 4.66
N ASN A 439 -5.03 4.12 4.20
CA ASN A 439 -5.57 5.38 4.71
C ASN A 439 -7.08 5.36 4.94
N ASP A 440 -7.54 6.31 5.74
CA ASP A 440 -8.95 6.59 5.94
C ASP A 440 -9.40 7.83 5.16
N ASN A 441 -10.69 7.89 4.85
CA ASN A 441 -11.34 9.04 4.23
C ASN A 441 -12.36 9.72 5.15
N TYR A 442 -12.59 9.19 6.34
CA TYR A 442 -13.49 9.69 7.36
C TYR A 442 -12.98 9.32 8.76
N PRO A 443 -13.14 10.20 9.79
CA PRO A 443 -12.67 9.89 11.14
C PRO A 443 -13.41 8.71 11.74
N GLY A 444 -12.68 7.70 12.20
CA GLY A 444 -13.34 6.55 12.83
C GLY A 444 -12.44 5.33 13.00
N VAL A 445 -13.08 4.22 13.40
CA VAL A 445 -12.46 2.90 13.50
C VAL A 445 -12.38 2.28 12.12
N SER A 446 -11.22 1.74 11.75
CA SER A 446 -11.00 1.24 10.40
C SER A 446 -9.81 0.29 10.31
N TRP A 447 -9.66 -0.34 9.16
CA TRP A 447 -8.54 -1.21 8.78
C TRP A 447 -7.25 -0.46 8.43
N SER A 448 -7.27 0.88 8.41
CA SER A 448 -6.15 1.71 7.96
C SER A 448 -4.88 1.54 8.81
N SER A 449 -3.72 1.73 8.18
CA SER A 449 -2.42 1.85 8.87
C SER A 449 -2.09 3.30 9.26
N VAL A 450 -2.70 4.26 8.59
CA VAL A 450 -2.67 5.70 8.94
C VAL A 450 -4.10 6.17 9.09
N ASP A 451 -4.45 6.76 10.21
CA ASP A 451 -5.80 7.21 10.46
C ASP A 451 -6.15 8.51 9.67
N TYR A 452 -7.44 8.88 9.69
CA TYR A 452 -7.94 10.03 8.91
C TYR A 452 -7.16 11.33 9.13
N TYR A 453 -6.74 11.59 10.37
CA TYR A 453 -5.98 12.80 10.68
C TYR A 453 -4.49 12.71 10.40
N GLY A 454 -4.01 11.53 9.99
CA GLY A 454 -2.62 11.30 9.61
C GLY A 454 -1.74 10.69 10.71
N ALA A 455 -2.32 10.27 11.84
CA ALA A 455 -1.56 9.57 12.87
C ALA A 455 -1.28 8.12 12.45
N ILE A 456 -0.04 7.71 12.63
CA ILE A 456 0.47 6.39 12.21
C ILE A 456 0.16 5.36 13.30
N LYS A 457 -0.52 4.26 12.92
CA LYS A 457 -0.78 3.14 13.84
C LYS A 457 0.42 2.19 13.90
N PRO A 458 0.57 1.40 14.99
CA PRO A 458 1.65 0.43 15.14
C PRO A 458 1.81 -0.53 13.95
N VAL A 459 0.71 -0.95 13.32
CA VAL A 459 0.73 -1.86 12.17
C VAL A 459 1.62 -1.36 11.04
N HIS A 460 1.73 -0.06 10.84
CA HIS A 460 2.65 0.54 9.88
C HIS A 460 4.09 0.01 10.04
N TYR A 461 4.63 0.07 11.26
CA TYR A 461 6.01 -0.32 11.54
C TYR A 461 6.24 -1.83 11.49
N PHE A 462 5.20 -2.62 11.74
CA PHE A 462 5.29 -4.07 11.59
C PHE A 462 5.17 -4.49 10.12
N VAL A 463 4.35 -3.83 9.32
CA VAL A 463 4.33 -4.00 7.85
C VAL A 463 5.69 -3.60 7.26
N GLN A 464 6.30 -2.51 7.71
CA GLN A 464 7.65 -2.12 7.30
C GLN A 464 8.67 -3.25 7.53
N LYS A 465 8.61 -3.95 8.68
CA LYS A 465 9.47 -5.10 8.96
C LYS A 465 9.11 -6.32 8.09
N SER A 466 7.80 -6.60 7.92
CA SER A 466 7.33 -7.73 7.10
C SER A 466 7.65 -7.55 5.61
N PHE A 467 7.67 -6.33 5.11
CA PHE A 467 8.00 -5.99 3.72
C PHE A 467 9.46 -5.60 3.50
N ALA A 468 10.28 -5.60 4.56
CA ALA A 468 11.70 -5.32 4.41
C ALA A 468 12.34 -6.22 3.33
N PRO A 469 13.21 -5.67 2.46
CA PRO A 469 13.82 -6.43 1.37
C PRO A 469 14.66 -7.64 1.85
N LEU A 470 15.19 -7.58 3.07
CA LEU A 470 15.89 -8.69 3.72
C LEU A 470 15.33 -8.89 5.13
N THR A 471 14.78 -10.07 5.41
CA THR A 471 14.24 -10.39 6.74
C THR A 471 14.22 -11.90 7.01
N GLY A 472 14.37 -12.28 8.29
CA GLY A 472 14.05 -13.61 8.78
C GLY A 472 12.58 -13.68 9.22
N VAL A 473 11.88 -14.71 8.80
CA VAL A 473 10.45 -14.90 9.08
C VAL A 473 10.21 -16.23 9.76
N LEU A 474 9.52 -16.20 10.88
CA LEU A 474 9.06 -17.38 11.60
C LEU A 474 7.54 -17.50 11.40
N LEU A 475 7.09 -18.63 10.84
CA LEU A 475 5.68 -18.84 10.55
C LEU A 475 4.96 -19.52 11.70
N PHE A 476 3.77 -19.03 12.00
CA PHE A 476 2.87 -19.57 13.01
C PHE A 476 1.61 -20.12 12.32
N ASP A 477 1.25 -21.37 12.60
CA ASP A 477 -0.02 -21.96 12.15
C ASP A 477 -1.18 -21.52 13.04
N ARG A 478 -0.87 -21.03 14.22
CA ARG A 478 -1.79 -20.49 15.22
C ARG A 478 -1.10 -19.42 16.08
N THR A 479 -1.87 -18.56 16.65
CA THR A 479 -1.38 -17.47 17.51
C THR A 479 -1.24 -17.90 18.97
N ASN A 480 -1.82 -19.03 19.37
CA ASN A 480 -1.70 -19.62 20.70
C ASN A 480 -0.88 -20.90 20.66
N LEU A 481 0.26 -20.92 21.33
CA LEU A 481 1.20 -22.08 21.39
C LEU A 481 0.91 -22.96 22.63
N SER A 482 -0.28 -23.50 22.73
CA SER A 482 -0.68 -24.36 23.85
C SER A 482 -0.34 -25.85 23.65
N SER A 483 0.17 -26.23 22.48
CA SER A 483 0.53 -27.62 22.12
C SER A 483 1.71 -28.16 22.93
N GLN A 484 1.81 -29.50 23.05
CA GLN A 484 2.94 -30.15 23.73
C GLN A 484 4.26 -29.95 22.98
N GLU A 485 4.17 -30.00 21.66
CA GLU A 485 5.28 -29.73 20.76
C GLU A 485 4.86 -28.69 19.75
N VAL A 486 5.76 -27.77 19.43
CA VAL A 486 5.57 -26.69 18.48
C VAL A 486 6.72 -26.75 17.49
N SER A 487 6.39 -26.79 16.21
CA SER A 487 7.36 -26.75 15.12
C SER A 487 7.04 -25.60 14.22
N LEU A 488 7.90 -24.57 14.23
CA LEU A 488 7.68 -23.31 13.53
C LEU A 488 8.63 -23.19 12.34
N PRO A 489 8.15 -23.20 11.09
CA PRO A 489 8.99 -23.04 9.91
C PRO A 489 9.70 -21.67 9.91
N LEU A 490 11.00 -21.69 9.65
CA LEU A 490 11.85 -20.49 9.54
C LEU A 490 12.24 -20.27 8.08
N TYR A 491 12.05 -19.05 7.61
CA TYR A 491 12.40 -18.62 6.26
C TYR A 491 13.36 -17.43 6.29
N LEU A 492 14.23 -17.38 5.30
CA LEU A 492 15.01 -16.21 4.92
C LEU A 492 14.39 -15.64 3.64
N LEU A 493 14.04 -14.35 3.66
CA LEU A 493 13.51 -13.61 2.52
C LEU A 493 14.53 -12.55 2.12
N ASP A 494 14.93 -12.52 0.83
CA ASP A 494 15.89 -11.56 0.28
C ASP A 494 15.48 -11.12 -1.15
N ASP A 495 14.48 -10.24 -1.26
CA ASP A 495 13.93 -9.78 -2.52
C ASP A 495 14.98 -9.11 -3.43
N CYS A 496 15.95 -8.44 -2.81
CA CYS A 496 17.00 -7.67 -3.50
C CYS A 496 18.31 -8.45 -3.66
N ARG A 497 18.34 -9.71 -3.25
CA ARG A 497 19.53 -10.58 -3.33
C ARG A 497 20.77 -9.97 -2.67
N ARG A 498 20.59 -9.32 -1.52
CA ARG A 498 21.67 -8.65 -0.74
C ARG A 498 22.72 -9.61 -0.22
N LEU A 499 22.31 -10.87 -0.02
CA LEU A 499 23.17 -11.95 0.47
C LEU A 499 23.76 -12.80 -0.67
N ASN A 500 23.50 -12.47 -1.93
CA ASN A 500 23.99 -13.26 -3.06
C ASN A 500 25.51 -13.46 -3.00
N GLY A 501 25.95 -14.72 -3.02
CA GLY A 501 27.36 -15.11 -2.89
C GLY A 501 27.96 -14.93 -1.51
N LYS A 502 27.14 -14.80 -0.44
CA LYS A 502 27.59 -14.58 0.93
C LYS A 502 27.11 -15.66 1.88
N ASP A 503 27.94 -15.91 2.91
CA ASP A 503 27.51 -16.70 4.05
C ASP A 503 26.63 -15.86 4.98
N TYR A 504 25.65 -16.53 5.58
CA TYR A 504 24.75 -15.91 6.54
C TYR A 504 24.50 -16.82 7.74
N THR A 505 24.10 -16.24 8.83
CA THR A 505 23.55 -16.89 10.01
C THR A 505 22.19 -16.27 10.33
N VAL A 506 21.16 -17.10 10.45
CA VAL A 506 19.87 -16.69 11.01
C VAL A 506 19.76 -17.30 12.40
N SER A 507 19.70 -16.44 13.43
CA SER A 507 19.53 -16.89 14.81
C SER A 507 18.11 -16.63 15.28
N VAL A 508 17.53 -17.59 16.01
CA VAL A 508 16.25 -17.45 16.68
C VAL A 508 16.47 -17.60 18.19
N THR A 509 16.20 -16.54 18.93
CA THR A 509 16.24 -16.53 20.39
C THR A 509 14.81 -16.44 20.94
N VAL A 510 14.44 -17.37 21.81
CA VAL A 510 13.14 -17.42 22.46
C VAL A 510 13.26 -17.00 23.91
N TYR A 511 12.42 -16.06 24.32
CA TYR A 511 12.31 -15.56 25.70
C TYR A 511 10.95 -15.90 26.29
N ASN A 512 10.92 -16.14 27.60
CA ASN A 512 9.70 -16.31 28.38
C ASN A 512 9.13 -14.94 28.84
N ASP A 513 8.04 -14.95 29.60
CA ASP A 513 7.38 -13.76 30.17
C ASP A 513 8.21 -13.05 31.27
N ARG A 514 9.29 -13.65 31.75
CA ARG A 514 10.29 -13.03 32.63
C ARG A 514 11.52 -12.51 31.89
N LEU A 515 11.53 -12.68 30.58
CA LEU A 515 12.62 -12.30 29.68
C LEU A 515 13.90 -13.13 29.88
N ASP A 516 13.76 -14.32 30.47
CA ASP A 516 14.83 -15.31 30.47
C ASP A 516 14.89 -15.98 29.09
N THR A 517 16.12 -16.22 28.61
CA THR A 517 16.32 -16.99 27.36
C THR A 517 15.95 -18.45 27.60
N VAL A 518 15.00 -18.95 26.82
CA VAL A 518 14.53 -20.35 26.87
C VAL A 518 15.27 -21.21 25.86
N VAL A 519 15.43 -20.70 24.64
CA VAL A 519 16.07 -21.39 23.50
C VAL A 519 16.84 -20.37 22.68
N CYS A 520 17.99 -20.79 22.17
CA CYS A 520 18.70 -20.11 21.08
C CYS A 520 19.09 -21.15 20.03
N ARG A 521 18.81 -20.88 18.76
CA ARG A 521 19.16 -21.74 17.62
C ARG A 521 19.74 -20.90 16.51
N GLU A 522 20.72 -21.45 15.84
CA GLU A 522 21.38 -20.84 14.68
C GLU A 522 21.21 -21.72 13.45
N PHE A 523 20.93 -21.10 12.32
CA PHE A 523 20.78 -21.69 11.01
C PHE A 523 21.78 -21.03 10.07
N ASN A 524 22.82 -21.75 9.72
CA ASN A 524 23.90 -21.24 8.89
C ASN A 524 23.71 -21.68 7.44
N GLY A 525 24.08 -20.84 6.49
CA GLY A 525 23.98 -21.17 5.07
C GLY A 525 24.77 -20.22 4.20
N HIS A 526 24.83 -20.56 2.92
CA HIS A 526 25.32 -19.73 1.84
C HIS A 526 24.13 -19.33 0.96
N SER A 527 24.03 -18.05 0.60
CA SER A 527 22.96 -17.57 -0.28
C SER A 527 23.41 -17.54 -1.74
N GLU A 528 22.63 -18.14 -2.59
CA GLU A 528 22.73 -18.02 -4.03
C GLU A 528 21.70 -17.01 -4.56
N LEU A 529 21.06 -17.31 -5.71
CA LEU A 529 20.10 -16.39 -6.35
C LEU A 529 18.67 -16.48 -5.78
N GLU A 530 18.45 -17.25 -4.74
CA GLU A 530 17.13 -17.46 -4.15
C GLU A 530 16.63 -16.21 -3.45
N THR A 531 15.34 -15.90 -3.61
CA THR A 531 14.66 -14.80 -2.92
C THR A 531 13.89 -15.28 -1.70
N VAL A 532 13.53 -16.57 -1.64
CA VAL A 532 12.85 -17.24 -0.53
C VAL A 532 13.56 -18.54 -0.23
N LYS A 533 14.03 -18.71 1.00
CA LYS A 533 14.71 -19.92 1.43
C LYS A 533 14.13 -20.46 2.73
N ASN A 534 13.64 -21.70 2.69
CA ASN A 534 13.25 -22.43 3.90
C ASN A 534 14.51 -22.94 4.60
N LEU A 535 14.70 -22.57 5.87
CA LEU A 535 15.85 -22.93 6.69
C LEU A 535 15.60 -24.16 7.60
N GLY A 536 14.39 -24.72 7.58
CA GLY A 536 13.94 -25.74 8.50
C GLY A 536 13.03 -25.21 9.58
N ASN A 537 12.92 -25.90 10.69
CA ASN A 537 11.97 -25.58 11.75
C ASN A 537 12.68 -25.23 13.07
N LEU A 538 12.08 -24.31 13.81
CA LEU A 538 12.33 -24.13 15.23
C LEU A 538 11.39 -25.07 15.99
N ASP A 539 11.95 -26.09 16.61
CA ASP A 539 11.21 -27.07 17.41
C ASP A 539 11.31 -26.72 18.90
N LEU A 540 10.15 -26.64 19.57
CA LEU A 540 10.02 -26.37 21.00
C LEU A 540 9.19 -27.46 21.67
N ASN A 541 9.57 -27.87 22.87
CA ASN A 541 8.79 -28.81 23.67
C ASN A 541 7.93 -28.08 24.73
N ARG A 542 6.95 -28.78 25.28
CA ARG A 542 6.01 -28.22 26.28
C ARG A 542 6.71 -27.64 27.50
N ALA A 543 7.82 -28.21 27.93
CA ALA A 543 8.57 -27.67 29.07
C ALA A 543 9.09 -26.25 28.80
N GLN A 544 9.47 -25.99 27.55
CA GLN A 544 9.94 -24.68 27.09
C GLN A 544 8.78 -23.70 26.86
N THR A 545 7.56 -24.20 26.55
CA THR A 545 6.37 -23.38 26.25
C THR A 545 5.44 -23.17 27.42
N LYS A 546 5.87 -23.45 28.66
CA LYS A 546 5.07 -23.24 29.89
C LYS A 546 4.80 -21.79 30.24
N SER A 547 5.50 -20.86 29.63
CA SER A 547 5.35 -19.45 29.87
C SER A 547 3.97 -18.94 29.45
N THR A 548 3.49 -17.90 30.14
CA THR A 548 2.25 -17.19 29.79
C THR A 548 2.36 -16.49 28.44
N MET A 549 3.56 -16.05 28.08
CA MET A 549 3.90 -15.44 26.80
C MET A 549 5.31 -15.83 26.39
N LEU A 550 5.51 -16.02 25.11
CA LEU A 550 6.83 -16.22 24.50
C LEU A 550 7.12 -15.09 23.52
N PHE A 551 8.38 -14.68 23.48
CA PHE A 551 8.90 -13.78 22.47
C PHE A 551 9.93 -14.52 21.65
N PHE A 552 9.92 -14.27 20.33
CA PHE A 552 10.85 -14.86 19.39
C PHE A 552 11.59 -13.73 18.68
N VAL A 553 12.88 -13.66 18.81
CA VAL A 553 13.72 -12.69 18.12
C VAL A 553 14.47 -13.41 17.02
N VAL A 554 14.32 -12.92 15.80
CA VAL A 554 14.95 -13.49 14.59
C VAL A 554 15.91 -12.47 14.03
N ASP A 555 17.22 -12.78 14.11
CA ASP A 555 18.30 -11.96 13.58
C ASP A 555 18.90 -12.60 12.33
N VAL A 556 19.10 -11.80 11.30
CA VAL A 556 19.86 -12.18 10.09
C VAL A 556 21.20 -11.47 10.12
N CYS A 557 22.26 -12.25 10.12
CA CYS A 557 23.64 -11.77 10.17
C CYS A 557 24.44 -12.24 8.94
N SER A 558 25.36 -11.40 8.47
CA SER A 558 26.36 -11.77 7.46
C SER A 558 27.59 -10.91 7.69
N GLU A 559 28.77 -11.46 7.40
CA GLU A 559 30.06 -10.75 7.56
C GLU A 559 30.22 -10.11 8.96
N GLY A 560 29.73 -10.81 10.02
CA GLY A 560 29.81 -10.33 11.41
C GLY A 560 28.88 -9.17 11.75
N LYS A 561 27.96 -8.78 10.87
CA LYS A 561 27.01 -7.68 11.07
C LYS A 561 25.58 -8.20 11.07
N ARG A 562 24.74 -7.72 12.01
CA ARG A 562 23.29 -7.93 11.96
C ARG A 562 22.70 -7.01 10.89
N LEU A 563 22.09 -7.63 9.88
CA LEU A 563 21.48 -6.95 8.74
C LEU A 563 19.97 -6.71 8.92
N SER A 564 19.30 -7.60 9.66
CA SER A 564 17.88 -7.51 9.95
C SER A 564 17.55 -8.09 11.31
N ARG A 565 16.59 -7.51 12.00
CA ARG A 565 15.96 -8.05 13.22
C ARG A 565 14.46 -8.00 13.08
N ASN A 566 13.82 -9.14 13.32
CA ASN A 566 12.38 -9.30 13.45
C ASN A 566 12.06 -9.89 14.82
N TYR A 567 10.87 -9.66 15.39
CA TYR A 567 10.47 -10.32 16.63
C TYR A 567 8.97 -10.58 16.67
N TYR A 568 8.58 -11.63 17.40
CA TYR A 568 7.19 -12.07 17.53
C TYR A 568 6.85 -12.25 19.01
N PHE A 569 5.57 -12.23 19.31
CA PHE A 569 5.02 -12.54 20.61
C PHE A 569 3.76 -13.41 20.43
N THR A 570 3.53 -14.33 21.37
CA THR A 570 2.44 -15.31 21.29
C THR A 570 1.97 -15.76 22.67
N ASN A 571 0.98 -16.65 22.73
CA ASN A 571 0.29 -17.09 23.94
C ASN A 571 -0.53 -15.99 24.64
N TYR A 572 -0.85 -14.91 23.98
CA TYR A 572 -1.56 -13.76 24.52
C TYR A 572 -3.01 -14.07 24.93
N GLU A 573 -3.62 -15.13 24.38
CA GLU A 573 -4.98 -15.54 24.73
C GLU A 573 -5.10 -16.21 26.11
N VAL A 574 -3.99 -16.71 26.62
CA VAL A 574 -3.96 -17.41 27.92
C VAL A 574 -4.16 -16.45 29.07
N ARG A 575 -3.58 -15.25 28.99
CA ARG A 575 -3.69 -14.20 30.01
C ARG A 575 -3.69 -12.81 29.38
N ARG A 576 -4.77 -12.08 29.58
CA ARG A 576 -4.91 -10.69 29.12
C ARG A 576 -3.92 -9.76 29.82
N GLY A 577 -3.41 -8.78 29.09
CA GLY A 577 -2.53 -7.74 29.64
C GLY A 577 -1.14 -8.21 30.06
N VAL A 578 -0.73 -9.44 29.73
CA VAL A 578 0.59 -9.95 30.11
C VAL A 578 1.74 -9.10 29.56
N ILE A 579 1.58 -8.50 28.40
CA ILE A 579 2.56 -7.58 27.80
C ILE A 579 2.89 -6.41 28.75
N MET A 580 1.87 -5.90 29.49
CA MET A 580 2.04 -4.78 30.42
C MET A 580 2.59 -5.21 31.80
N SER A 581 2.68 -6.50 32.08
CA SER A 581 3.16 -7.04 33.35
C SER A 581 4.55 -7.66 33.31
N MET A 582 5.27 -7.47 32.20
CA MET A 582 6.66 -7.96 32.06
C MET A 582 7.62 -7.19 32.96
N PRO A 583 8.77 -7.80 33.30
CA PRO A 583 9.83 -7.10 34.02
C PRO A 583 10.30 -5.86 33.26
N CYS A 584 10.40 -4.73 33.95
CA CYS A 584 10.80 -3.47 33.35
C CYS A 584 12.31 -3.39 33.15
N THR A 585 12.72 -2.59 32.19
CA THR A 585 14.10 -2.21 31.93
C THR A 585 14.21 -0.70 31.77
N GLU A 586 15.44 -0.18 31.70
CA GLU A 586 15.72 1.25 31.62
C GLU A 586 16.19 1.65 30.23
N ILE A 587 15.62 2.74 29.71
CA ILE A 587 15.98 3.34 28.43
C ILE A 587 16.47 4.77 28.64
N THR A 588 17.53 5.16 27.93
CA THR A 588 17.92 6.55 27.79
C THR A 588 17.66 7.05 26.37
N MET A 589 17.36 8.34 26.27
CA MET A 589 17.16 9.02 24.99
C MET A 589 18.09 10.22 24.89
N LYS A 590 18.76 10.34 23.75
CA LYS A 590 19.53 11.53 23.37
C LYS A 590 19.01 12.05 22.04
N ARG A 591 18.75 13.36 21.97
CA ARG A 591 18.32 14.03 20.74
C ARG A 591 19.47 14.85 20.16
N ASP A 592 19.67 14.74 18.85
CA ASP A 592 20.55 15.60 18.04
C ASP A 592 19.77 16.00 16.77
N GLY A 593 19.22 17.20 16.78
CA GLY A 593 18.31 17.68 15.73
C GLY A 593 17.12 16.72 15.55
N ARG A 594 17.02 16.12 14.37
CA ARG A 594 15.99 15.12 14.01
C ARG A 594 16.42 13.67 14.25
N GLN A 595 17.60 13.44 14.80
CA GLN A 595 18.05 12.11 15.16
C GLN A 595 17.83 11.87 16.65
N ILE A 596 17.12 10.81 16.97
CA ILE A 596 16.85 10.35 18.33
C ILE A 596 17.63 9.05 18.56
N THR A 597 18.63 9.09 19.39
CA THR A 597 19.33 7.87 19.84
C THR A 597 18.63 7.33 21.07
N VAL A 598 18.15 6.10 20.98
CA VAL A 598 17.53 5.36 22.08
C VAL A 598 18.46 4.23 22.48
N THR A 599 18.81 4.14 23.76
CA THR A 599 19.74 3.13 24.30
C THR A 599 19.10 2.37 25.45
N ASN A 600 19.12 1.05 25.39
CA ASN A 600 18.77 0.20 26.51
C ASN A 600 19.95 0.13 27.50
N VAL A 601 19.86 0.82 28.61
CA VAL A 601 20.89 0.86 29.65
C VAL A 601 20.61 -0.15 30.79
N GLY A 602 19.48 -0.81 30.71
CA GLY A 602 19.06 -1.84 31.69
C GLY A 602 19.69 -3.21 31.41
N LYS A 603 19.28 -4.20 32.21
CA LYS A 603 19.83 -5.58 32.15
C LYS A 603 18.92 -6.56 31.38
N LEU A 604 17.73 -6.16 31.02
CA LEU A 604 16.74 -6.97 30.30
C LEU A 604 16.49 -6.39 28.91
N PRO A 605 16.03 -7.17 27.94
CA PRO A 605 15.58 -6.63 26.66
C PRO A 605 14.48 -5.59 26.83
N ALA A 606 14.55 -4.51 26.06
CA ALA A 606 13.49 -3.52 25.95
C ALA A 606 12.63 -3.83 24.72
N ILE A 607 11.31 -3.96 24.93
CA ILE A 607 10.38 -4.52 23.93
C ILE A 607 9.38 -3.46 23.49
N GLY A 608 9.13 -3.44 22.17
CA GLY A 608 8.17 -2.53 21.59
C GLY A 608 8.54 -1.06 21.79
N VAL A 609 9.84 -0.74 21.79
CA VAL A 609 10.33 0.61 22.03
C VAL A 609 10.00 1.51 20.85
N TYR A 610 9.37 2.63 21.14
CA TYR A 610 8.97 3.62 20.12
C TYR A 610 9.12 5.05 20.63
N VAL A 611 9.27 5.97 19.68
CA VAL A 611 9.22 7.41 19.94
C VAL A 611 7.90 7.98 19.45
N GLU A 612 7.38 8.93 20.18
CA GLU A 612 6.20 9.71 19.80
C GLU A 612 6.36 11.18 20.17
N SER A 613 5.57 12.05 19.57
CA SER A 613 5.50 13.46 19.90
C SER A 613 4.11 13.80 20.45
N PRO A 614 3.93 13.85 21.78
CA PRO A 614 2.63 14.11 22.41
C PRO A 614 2.04 15.45 21.95
N GLY A 615 0.77 15.42 21.54
CA GLY A 615 0.06 16.59 20.99
C GLY A 615 0.29 16.80 19.48
N TYR A 616 1.19 16.04 18.85
CA TYR A 616 1.57 16.17 17.43
C TYR A 616 1.51 14.86 16.64
N ALA A 617 0.75 13.88 17.12
CA ALA A 617 0.65 12.55 16.49
C ALA A 617 0.30 12.62 14.99
N HIS A 618 -0.52 13.59 14.59
CA HIS A 618 -0.98 13.77 13.20
C HIS A 618 0.10 14.28 12.24
N GLU A 619 1.16 14.90 12.77
CA GLU A 619 2.28 15.43 11.99
C GLU A 619 3.53 14.57 12.11
N PHE A 620 3.62 13.75 13.15
CA PHE A 620 4.80 12.99 13.51
C PHE A 620 5.03 11.79 12.59
N ILE A 621 6.27 11.62 12.14
CA ILE A 621 6.76 10.43 11.43
C ILE A 621 8.11 10.05 12.04
N ALA A 622 8.26 8.79 12.41
CA ALA A 622 9.54 8.18 12.79
C ALA A 622 9.99 7.19 11.70
N SER A 623 11.28 7.14 11.40
CA SER A 623 11.82 6.22 10.40
C SER A 623 11.63 4.74 10.77
N LYS A 624 11.54 4.45 12.06
CA LYS A 624 11.28 3.12 12.64
C LYS A 624 10.76 3.27 14.07
N ASN A 625 9.92 2.33 14.50
CA ASN A 625 9.37 2.25 15.85
C ASN A 625 9.09 0.78 16.21
N TYR A 626 8.65 0.54 17.45
CA TYR A 626 8.37 -0.78 17.99
C TYR A 626 9.58 -1.71 17.85
N LEU A 627 10.70 -1.25 18.43
CA LEU A 627 11.98 -1.95 18.37
C LEU A 627 12.11 -2.98 19.50
N TRP A 628 12.91 -3.99 19.26
CA TRP A 628 13.52 -4.83 20.29
C TRP A 628 14.97 -4.39 20.47
N LEU A 629 15.35 -4.04 21.69
CA LEU A 629 16.70 -3.62 22.03
C LEU A 629 17.29 -4.53 23.11
N ASP A 630 18.36 -5.21 22.78
CA ASP A 630 19.12 -5.99 23.77
C ASP A 630 19.77 -5.07 24.82
N PRO A 631 20.15 -5.58 26.01
CA PRO A 631 20.94 -4.81 26.98
C PRO A 631 22.18 -4.19 26.34
N GLY A 632 22.36 -2.87 26.52
CA GLY A 632 23.46 -2.09 25.94
C GLY A 632 23.28 -1.69 24.47
N GLU A 633 22.22 -2.14 23.80
CA GLU A 633 21.98 -1.80 22.40
C GLU A 633 21.45 -0.37 22.23
N SER A 634 21.93 0.31 21.21
CA SER A 634 21.48 1.65 20.80
C SER A 634 20.92 1.62 19.38
N GLN A 635 19.88 2.40 19.14
CA GLN A 635 19.31 2.61 17.80
C GLN A 635 19.08 4.10 17.57
N ILE A 636 19.38 4.54 16.34
CA ILE A 636 19.07 5.90 15.88
C ILE A 636 17.73 5.86 15.14
N ILE A 637 16.80 6.73 15.52
CA ILE A 637 15.50 6.92 14.91
C ILE A 637 15.46 8.34 14.34
N GLU A 638 15.23 8.48 13.06
CA GLU A 638 15.03 9.78 12.43
C GLU A 638 13.56 10.18 12.56
N VAL A 639 13.33 11.45 12.89
CA VAL A 639 11.98 12.02 13.00
C VAL A 639 11.85 13.24 12.08
N ASN A 640 10.64 13.48 11.61
CA ASN A 640 10.37 14.58 10.67
C ASN A 640 10.12 15.94 11.35
N VAL A 641 10.04 15.98 12.68
CA VAL A 641 9.62 17.17 13.44
C VAL A 641 10.70 17.62 14.43
N ASP A 642 10.66 18.91 14.77
CA ASP A 642 11.52 19.51 15.80
C ASP A 642 10.80 19.64 17.16
N TYR A 643 9.54 19.23 17.27
CA TYR A 643 8.75 19.20 18.49
C TYR A 643 9.33 18.24 19.54
N PRO A 644 8.99 18.42 20.84
CA PRO A 644 9.38 17.48 21.88
C PRO A 644 8.93 16.05 21.56
N VAL A 645 9.80 15.09 21.83
CA VAL A 645 9.53 13.67 21.68
C VAL A 645 9.77 12.95 23.00
N CYS A 646 9.06 11.86 23.23
CA CYS A 646 9.30 10.95 24.33
C CYS A 646 9.48 9.52 23.82
N VAL A 647 10.14 8.71 24.62
CA VAL A 647 10.30 7.26 24.37
C VAL A 647 9.31 6.50 25.21
N LYS A 648 8.69 5.51 24.63
CA LYS A 648 7.79 4.54 25.28
C LYS A 648 8.14 3.12 24.84
N GLY A 649 7.63 2.15 25.55
CA GLY A 649 7.74 0.74 25.23
C GLY A 649 6.86 -0.10 26.11
N TRP A 650 6.81 -1.41 25.83
CA TRP A 650 5.90 -2.31 26.55
C TRP A 650 6.39 -2.67 27.94
N ASN A 651 7.71 -2.62 28.19
CA ASN A 651 8.35 -2.96 29.47
C ASN A 651 9.41 -1.94 29.89
N ILE A 652 9.20 -0.68 29.59
CA ILE A 652 10.08 0.40 30.05
C ILE A 652 9.36 1.30 31.06
N ASN A 653 10.12 1.84 32.04
CA ASN A 653 9.61 2.77 33.02
C ASN A 653 9.60 4.22 32.52
#